data_b031a42553fe9783043563a3bca6e884
#
_entry.id   b031a42553fe9783043563a3bca6e884
#
_cell.length_a   1.000
_cell.length_b   1.000
_cell.length_c   1.000
_cell.angle_alpha   90.00
_cell.angle_beta   90.00
_cell.angle_gamma   90.00
#
_symmetry.space_group_name_H-M   'P 1'
#
loop_
_entity.id
_entity.type
_entity.pdbx_description
1 polymer ?
#
loop_
_entity_poly.entity_id
_entity_poly.type
_entity_poly.pdbx_seq_one_letter_code
_entity_poly.pdbx_strand_id
1 'polypeptide(L)'
;MQQRLRTWTYDGVFMTEKILPRAIEDDMKESYVDYSMSVIVGRALPDVRDGLKPVHRRILYGMHQLGNHHDKPYKKSARIVGEILGKFHPHGDAAIYDSLIRMAQPFSLRYVLVDGHGNVGSIDGDAPAAMRYTEVRLSKLANELLADIEKETVDFTPNFDGTLNEPTLLPSRIPNLLINGSSGIAVGMATNIPPHNITEIIDATVAVIDGADEDAVLSIVKGPDFPTGGIIVGRAGIAQAYKNGKGIIRLRGRVEIDKEKNKIVITEIPYQLTKTALIEGIAEAVKAKRIEGISGINDYSDKNGIAITIDLKRGVNPDVVLNQLYVHTPLESTFGIINLALVGKKPRLLSLYSMIKEFIEFRKEVVRRRSLFELKEAEERAHILEGLRIALQNIDSVVAFLKGSKDVNEARAGLIKNYSLSEKQANAILDMKLQRLISLEREKIENEYQELQKKIAWLKEVLADVNKILGIIKEELKEIKERYGDDRRTEIIELEGEITTEELVPNTGVVVVITNRGYIKRVPLSEYKVQHRGGKGVIGAETKEEDFVKDVIVTKNHSHILFFTDKGRVHWLKAYQIPETGRYASGKAIISLLDLKDERISSWISVPGEFKESEYLLMVTKNGIVKRTSLSNFDKPRKGGIIAITLKESDELIDVIRTSGNEDVIIATKNGQAIRFNEGDARETGRTAQGVIGIRLYEGDSVIGATSCRKPTLLTITENGYGKRTPIEEYRTQARGGHGVINIKTEGRNGNVVGIAAVDNNDDVIIMSTGGQSIRIPTADISVIGRNTQGVRIIRLNEGEKVAGFAVVRSEKTTEEEVAKEAEEIEVPSTKSDVKGAIKTPEEIKAEEEEKKAE
;
A
#
# COMPACT_ATOMS: atom_id res chain seq x y z
N MET A 1 -37.87 -6.08 -52.84
CA MET A 1 -36.57 -5.89 -53.48
C MET A 1 -36.30 -7.05 -54.44
N GLN A 2 -36.10 -6.71 -55.71
CA GLN A 2 -35.93 -7.71 -56.78
C GLN A 2 -34.63 -8.50 -56.61
N GLN A 3 -34.76 -9.85 -56.58
CA GLN A 3 -33.62 -10.76 -56.67
C GLN A 3 -32.94 -10.58 -58.03
N ARG A 4 -31.71 -10.03 -58.05
CA ARG A 4 -30.89 -10.09 -59.28
C ARG A 4 -30.13 -11.40 -59.26
N LEU A 5 -30.49 -12.32 -60.16
CA LEU A 5 -29.74 -13.51 -60.53
C LEU A 5 -28.61 -13.06 -61.45
N ARG A 6 -27.34 -13.23 -61.06
CA ARG A 6 -26.20 -13.19 -62.02
C ARG A 6 -25.88 -14.61 -62.41
N THR A 7 -25.99 -14.87 -63.73
CA THR A 7 -25.63 -16.16 -64.30
C THR A 7 -24.27 -16.04 -64.98
N TRP A 8 -23.33 -16.92 -64.66
CA TRP A 8 -22.06 -17.09 -65.35
C TRP A 8 -22.06 -18.49 -65.98
N THR A 9 -21.62 -18.58 -67.24
CA THR A 9 -21.44 -19.84 -67.92
C THR A 9 -19.95 -20.20 -68.03
N TYR A 10 -19.55 -21.31 -67.43
CA TYR A 10 -18.26 -21.95 -67.68
C TYR A 10 -18.55 -23.43 -68.07
N ASP A 11 -18.10 -23.84 -69.25
CA ASP A 11 -18.28 -25.20 -69.80
C ASP A 11 -19.75 -25.72 -69.83
N GLY A 12 -20.71 -24.85 -70.15
CA GLY A 12 -22.09 -25.30 -70.38
C GLY A 12 -22.93 -25.61 -69.10
N VAL A 13 -22.41 -25.40 -67.95
CA VAL A 13 -23.13 -25.55 -66.67
C VAL A 13 -23.63 -24.19 -66.19
N PHE A 14 -24.96 -24.01 -66.02
CA PHE A 14 -25.56 -22.82 -65.41
C PHE A 14 -25.35 -22.86 -63.89
N MET A 15 -24.38 -22.08 -63.37
CA MET A 15 -24.33 -21.83 -61.95
C MET A 15 -25.18 -20.61 -61.58
N THR A 16 -26.25 -20.83 -60.87
CA THR A 16 -27.09 -19.78 -60.28
C THR A 16 -26.51 -19.40 -58.91
N GLU A 17 -25.87 -18.23 -58.87
CA GLU A 17 -25.44 -17.68 -57.60
C GLU A 17 -26.66 -17.16 -56.79
N LYS A 18 -26.99 -17.80 -55.68
CA LYS A 18 -28.08 -17.40 -54.80
C LYS A 18 -27.54 -16.36 -53.84
N ILE A 19 -27.75 -15.09 -54.11
CA ILE A 19 -27.46 -14.01 -53.20
C ILE A 19 -28.51 -14.00 -52.08
N LEU A 20 -28.11 -14.37 -50.88
CA LEU A 20 -28.92 -14.27 -49.70
C LEU A 20 -28.65 -12.91 -49.01
N PRO A 21 -29.60 -12.00 -48.90
CA PRO A 21 -29.41 -10.76 -48.14
C PRO A 21 -29.28 -11.10 -46.66
N ARG A 22 -28.18 -10.64 -46.01
CA ARG A 22 -27.94 -10.73 -44.60
C ARG A 22 -27.79 -9.33 -44.03
N ALA A 23 -28.43 -9.04 -42.92
CA ALA A 23 -28.24 -7.76 -42.23
C ALA A 23 -26.84 -7.74 -41.58
N ILE A 24 -26.14 -6.63 -41.75
CA ILE A 24 -24.78 -6.51 -41.20
C ILE A 24 -24.75 -6.61 -39.68
N GLU A 25 -25.83 -6.19 -39.03
CA GLU A 25 -26.02 -6.27 -37.57
C GLU A 25 -26.05 -7.73 -37.09
N ASP A 26 -26.70 -8.62 -37.85
CA ASP A 26 -26.81 -10.06 -37.50
C ASP A 26 -25.45 -10.77 -37.73
N ASP A 27 -24.77 -10.43 -38.84
CA ASP A 27 -23.45 -10.96 -39.16
C ASP A 27 -22.40 -10.51 -38.11
N MET A 28 -22.44 -9.23 -37.71
CA MET A 28 -21.59 -8.71 -36.66
C MET A 28 -21.89 -9.36 -35.31
N LYS A 29 -23.15 -9.56 -34.93
CA LYS A 29 -23.48 -10.23 -33.66
C LYS A 29 -22.97 -11.65 -33.61
N GLU A 30 -23.19 -12.43 -34.67
CA GLU A 30 -22.72 -13.82 -34.74
C GLU A 30 -21.22 -13.90 -34.71
N SER A 31 -20.52 -13.12 -35.54
CA SER A 31 -19.05 -13.05 -35.59
C SER A 31 -18.46 -12.58 -34.26
N TYR A 32 -19.09 -11.62 -33.57
CA TYR A 32 -18.64 -11.12 -32.27
C TYR A 32 -18.82 -12.15 -31.15
N VAL A 33 -19.93 -12.91 -31.19
CA VAL A 33 -20.16 -14.02 -30.24
C VAL A 33 -19.11 -15.10 -30.44
N ASP A 34 -18.86 -15.52 -31.66
CA ASP A 34 -17.84 -16.53 -31.98
C ASP A 34 -16.43 -16.08 -31.58
N TYR A 35 -16.08 -14.84 -31.88
CA TYR A 35 -14.81 -14.24 -31.45
C TYR A 35 -14.74 -14.21 -29.92
N SER A 36 -15.79 -13.74 -29.25
CA SER A 36 -15.85 -13.65 -27.79
C SER A 36 -15.69 -15.03 -27.13
N MET A 37 -16.38 -16.04 -27.65
CA MET A 37 -16.25 -17.41 -27.16
C MET A 37 -14.84 -17.95 -27.37
N SER A 38 -14.23 -17.70 -28.53
CA SER A 38 -12.85 -18.10 -28.81
C SER A 38 -11.87 -17.43 -27.85
N VAL A 39 -12.03 -16.13 -27.56
CA VAL A 39 -11.14 -15.41 -26.63
C VAL A 39 -11.34 -15.86 -25.19
N ILE A 40 -12.60 -16.05 -24.74
CA ILE A 40 -12.93 -16.46 -23.37
C ILE A 40 -12.39 -17.86 -23.07
N VAL A 41 -12.75 -18.85 -23.91
CA VAL A 41 -12.45 -20.26 -23.66
C VAL A 41 -11.07 -20.67 -24.22
N GLY A 42 -10.71 -20.13 -25.37
CA GLY A 42 -9.51 -20.55 -26.13
C GLY A 42 -8.24 -19.72 -25.91
N ARG A 43 -8.29 -18.61 -25.13
CA ARG A 43 -7.13 -17.73 -25.02
C ARG A 43 -6.88 -17.12 -23.63
N ALA A 44 -7.86 -16.38 -23.06
CA ALA A 44 -7.60 -15.43 -21.98
C ALA A 44 -7.78 -16.03 -20.58
N LEU A 45 -8.75 -16.95 -20.39
CA LEU A 45 -9.06 -17.47 -19.08
C LEU A 45 -8.37 -18.82 -18.81
N PRO A 46 -7.88 -19.05 -17.57
CA PRO A 46 -7.37 -20.34 -17.15
C PRO A 46 -8.50 -21.32 -16.84
N ASP A 47 -8.27 -22.62 -17.01
CA ASP A 47 -9.15 -23.64 -16.46
C ASP A 47 -8.85 -23.84 -14.97
N VAL A 48 -9.89 -23.96 -14.12
CA VAL A 48 -9.73 -24.08 -12.66
C VAL A 48 -8.95 -25.34 -12.25
N ARG A 49 -9.02 -26.40 -13.06
CA ARG A 49 -8.51 -27.74 -12.76
C ARG A 49 -7.00 -27.84 -12.89
N ASP A 50 -6.40 -27.30 -13.96
CA ASP A 50 -4.94 -27.32 -14.20
C ASP A 50 -4.28 -25.94 -14.06
N GLY A 51 -5.09 -24.87 -13.95
CA GLY A 51 -4.63 -23.49 -13.78
C GLY A 51 -3.94 -22.89 -15.00
N LEU A 52 -4.11 -23.49 -16.17
CA LEU A 52 -3.39 -23.11 -17.38
C LEU A 52 -4.31 -22.51 -18.44
N LYS A 53 -3.77 -21.52 -19.15
CA LYS A 53 -4.34 -21.09 -20.43
C LYS A 53 -3.92 -22.07 -21.53
N PRO A 54 -4.65 -22.14 -22.66
CA PRO A 54 -4.30 -23.07 -23.76
C PRO A 54 -2.85 -22.93 -24.24
N VAL A 55 -2.31 -21.72 -24.35
CA VAL A 55 -0.91 -21.52 -24.78
C VAL A 55 0.09 -22.15 -23.81
N HIS A 56 -0.10 -21.97 -22.49
CA HIS A 56 0.79 -22.53 -21.47
C HIS A 56 0.72 -24.07 -21.49
N ARG A 57 -0.49 -24.63 -21.58
CA ARG A 57 -0.70 -26.07 -21.64
C ARG A 57 -0.02 -26.69 -22.86
N ARG A 58 -0.13 -26.07 -24.04
CA ARG A 58 0.53 -26.50 -25.27
C ARG A 58 2.05 -26.43 -25.19
N ILE A 59 2.59 -25.38 -24.54
CA ILE A 59 4.04 -25.24 -24.34
C ILE A 59 4.55 -26.39 -23.46
N LEU A 60 3.96 -26.61 -22.29
CA LEU A 60 4.40 -27.65 -21.37
C LEU A 60 4.27 -29.04 -21.98
N TYR A 61 3.16 -29.32 -22.68
CA TYR A 61 2.95 -30.60 -23.37
C TYR A 61 3.93 -30.80 -24.51
N GLY A 62 4.19 -29.78 -25.33
CA GLY A 62 5.16 -29.88 -26.43
C GLY A 62 6.60 -30.08 -25.95
N MET A 63 6.96 -29.41 -24.80
CA MET A 63 8.27 -29.66 -24.16
C MET A 63 8.37 -31.09 -23.64
N HIS A 64 7.29 -31.64 -23.08
CA HIS A 64 7.21 -33.03 -22.66
C HIS A 64 7.39 -34.02 -23.83
N GLN A 65 6.67 -33.82 -24.91
CA GLN A 65 6.81 -34.63 -26.12
C GLN A 65 8.23 -34.61 -26.72
N LEU A 66 8.90 -33.46 -26.63
CA LEU A 66 10.31 -33.33 -27.05
C LEU A 66 11.28 -34.01 -26.04
N GLY A 67 10.80 -34.59 -24.95
CA GLY A 67 11.64 -35.14 -23.88
C GLY A 67 12.52 -34.06 -23.23
N ASN A 68 12.06 -32.84 -23.16
CA ASN A 68 12.81 -31.70 -22.61
C ASN A 68 12.57 -31.52 -21.11
N HIS A 69 12.82 -32.60 -20.33
CA HIS A 69 12.63 -32.65 -18.88
C HIS A 69 13.80 -32.02 -18.12
N HIS A 70 13.58 -31.79 -16.81
CA HIS A 70 14.54 -31.12 -15.91
C HIS A 70 15.90 -31.84 -15.78
N ASP A 71 15.95 -33.15 -16.04
CA ASP A 71 17.14 -33.99 -15.99
C ASP A 71 17.88 -34.09 -17.34
N LYS A 72 17.34 -33.43 -18.37
CA LYS A 72 17.90 -33.41 -19.73
C LYS A 72 18.61 -32.09 -20.02
N PRO A 73 19.52 -32.08 -21.01
CA PRO A 73 20.16 -30.83 -21.46
C PRO A 73 19.13 -29.79 -21.91
N TYR A 74 19.46 -28.51 -21.69
CA TYR A 74 18.67 -27.39 -22.23
C TYR A 74 18.56 -27.46 -23.76
N LYS A 75 17.42 -26.97 -24.26
CA LYS A 75 17.20 -26.80 -25.72
C LYS A 75 16.97 -25.31 -26.00
N LYS A 76 17.42 -24.88 -27.19
CA LYS A 76 17.16 -23.49 -27.65
C LYS A 76 15.67 -23.19 -27.63
N SER A 77 15.30 -22.03 -27.12
CA SER A 77 13.88 -21.59 -27.05
C SER A 77 13.24 -21.55 -28.44
N ALA A 78 13.99 -21.17 -29.46
CA ALA A 78 13.52 -21.17 -30.85
C ALA A 78 13.04 -22.56 -31.32
N ARG A 79 13.68 -23.66 -30.86
CA ARG A 79 13.23 -25.03 -31.16
C ARG A 79 11.89 -25.35 -30.54
N ILE A 80 11.72 -24.93 -29.29
CA ILE A 80 10.43 -25.14 -28.57
C ILE A 80 9.33 -24.32 -29.22
N VAL A 81 9.59 -23.02 -29.50
CA VAL A 81 8.63 -22.15 -30.19
C VAL A 81 8.22 -22.71 -31.54
N GLY A 82 9.19 -23.17 -32.37
CA GLY A 82 8.91 -23.76 -33.68
C GLY A 82 8.06 -25.04 -33.59
N GLU A 83 8.32 -25.89 -32.60
CA GLU A 83 7.56 -27.14 -32.39
C GLU A 83 6.10 -26.81 -31.97
N ILE A 84 5.90 -25.86 -31.07
CA ILE A 84 4.56 -25.47 -30.60
C ILE A 84 3.79 -24.78 -31.73
N LEU A 85 4.44 -23.87 -32.45
CA LEU A 85 3.85 -23.16 -33.60
C LEU A 85 3.38 -24.13 -34.69
N GLY A 86 4.23 -25.07 -35.06
CA GLY A 86 3.93 -26.01 -36.14
C GLY A 86 2.92 -27.07 -35.78
N LYS A 87 2.77 -27.45 -34.51
CA LYS A 87 1.97 -28.61 -34.12
C LYS A 87 0.70 -28.29 -33.35
N PHE A 88 0.71 -27.22 -32.53
CA PHE A 88 -0.39 -27.02 -31.53
C PHE A 88 -0.97 -25.61 -31.50
N HIS A 89 -0.18 -24.56 -31.79
CA HIS A 89 -0.62 -23.18 -31.56
C HIS A 89 -0.39 -22.30 -32.81
N PRO A 90 -1.38 -22.21 -33.70
CA PRO A 90 -1.25 -21.52 -34.99
C PRO A 90 -1.37 -19.98 -34.84
N HIS A 91 -0.55 -19.38 -33.98
CA HIS A 91 -0.50 -17.93 -33.73
C HIS A 91 0.96 -17.45 -33.79
N GLY A 92 1.17 -16.13 -33.64
CA GLY A 92 2.53 -15.57 -33.76
C GLY A 92 3.56 -16.18 -32.78
N ASP A 93 4.78 -16.41 -33.30
CA ASP A 93 5.93 -16.95 -32.54
C ASP A 93 6.31 -16.09 -31.31
N ALA A 94 6.17 -14.76 -31.41
CA ALA A 94 6.41 -13.84 -30.31
C ALA A 94 5.50 -14.14 -29.11
N ALA A 95 4.20 -14.39 -29.34
CA ALA A 95 3.26 -14.69 -28.25
C ALA A 95 3.59 -16.01 -27.53
N ILE A 96 4.08 -17.01 -28.28
CA ILE A 96 4.53 -18.28 -27.71
C ILE A 96 5.81 -18.07 -26.91
N TYR A 97 6.77 -17.31 -27.48
CA TYR A 97 8.03 -17.02 -26.80
C TYR A 97 7.83 -16.24 -25.51
N ASP A 98 7.05 -15.18 -25.55
CA ASP A 98 6.75 -14.36 -24.34
C ASP A 98 6.07 -15.20 -23.23
N SER A 99 5.15 -16.08 -23.63
CA SER A 99 4.50 -17.00 -22.68
C SER A 99 5.47 -18.03 -22.09
N LEU A 100 6.39 -18.57 -22.91
CA LEU A 100 7.44 -19.50 -22.50
C LEU A 100 8.40 -18.83 -21.50
N ILE A 101 8.89 -17.64 -21.84
CA ILE A 101 9.83 -16.89 -20.99
C ILE A 101 9.17 -16.45 -19.68
N ARG A 102 7.91 -16.01 -19.74
CA ARG A 102 7.19 -15.63 -18.50
C ARG A 102 7.09 -16.79 -17.52
N MET A 103 6.97 -18.03 -17.99
CA MET A 103 6.98 -19.22 -17.14
C MET A 103 8.37 -19.52 -16.54
N ALA A 104 9.44 -18.90 -17.06
CA ALA A 104 10.81 -19.02 -16.56
C ALA A 104 11.24 -17.87 -15.63
N GLN A 105 10.42 -16.80 -15.48
CA GLN A 105 10.78 -15.61 -14.71
C GLN A 105 10.42 -15.78 -13.22
N PRO A 106 11.40 -15.78 -12.29
CA PRO A 106 11.15 -15.96 -10.87
C PRO A 106 10.45 -14.74 -10.20
N PHE A 107 10.43 -13.58 -10.87
CA PHE A 107 9.70 -12.39 -10.44
C PHE A 107 8.27 -12.31 -11.01
N SER A 108 7.93 -13.17 -11.97
CA SER A 108 6.59 -13.25 -12.59
C SER A 108 5.76 -14.40 -12.01
N LEU A 109 6.36 -15.57 -11.78
CA LEU A 109 5.71 -16.73 -11.18
C LEU A 109 6.30 -17.03 -9.79
N ARG A 110 5.42 -17.35 -8.84
CA ARG A 110 5.85 -17.75 -7.50
C ARG A 110 6.61 -19.08 -7.53
N TYR A 111 6.20 -19.99 -8.39
CA TYR A 111 6.82 -21.29 -8.64
C TYR A 111 7.00 -21.46 -10.15
N VAL A 112 8.22 -21.30 -10.63
CA VAL A 112 8.54 -21.35 -12.07
C VAL A 112 8.26 -22.74 -12.65
N LEU A 113 7.69 -22.78 -13.86
CA LEU A 113 7.37 -24.01 -14.59
C LEU A 113 8.41 -24.34 -15.66
N VAL A 114 9.20 -23.36 -16.04
CA VAL A 114 10.27 -23.51 -17.03
C VAL A 114 11.58 -23.10 -16.38
N ASP A 115 12.62 -23.90 -16.54
CA ASP A 115 13.98 -23.60 -16.17
C ASP A 115 14.69 -22.95 -17.36
N GLY A 116 15.00 -21.65 -17.25
CA GLY A 116 15.56 -20.81 -18.31
C GLY A 116 17.05 -20.57 -18.11
N HIS A 117 17.82 -20.65 -19.20
CA HIS A 117 19.25 -20.34 -19.22
C HIS A 117 19.52 -19.20 -20.24
N GLY A 118 20.24 -18.18 -19.78
CA GLY A 118 20.47 -16.93 -20.53
C GLY A 118 19.66 -15.76 -20.01
N ASN A 119 19.57 -14.68 -20.78
CA ASN A 119 18.78 -13.51 -20.38
C ASN A 119 17.29 -13.75 -20.67
N VAL A 120 16.54 -14.02 -19.61
CA VAL A 120 15.09 -14.21 -19.64
C VAL A 120 14.31 -12.93 -19.27
N GLY A 121 14.97 -11.77 -19.29
CA GLY A 121 14.43 -10.50 -18.81
C GLY A 121 14.76 -10.26 -17.33
N SER A 122 14.53 -9.03 -16.87
CA SER A 122 14.82 -8.62 -15.51
C SER A 122 13.63 -7.91 -14.84
N ILE A 123 13.70 -7.79 -13.52
CA ILE A 123 12.76 -6.98 -12.74
C ILE A 123 12.92 -5.48 -13.01
N ASP A 124 13.98 -5.07 -13.68
CA ASP A 124 14.22 -3.71 -14.15
C ASP A 124 13.30 -3.32 -15.32
N GLY A 125 12.70 -4.33 -15.95
CA GLY A 125 11.87 -4.15 -17.14
C GLY A 125 12.60 -4.43 -18.45
N ASP A 126 13.83 -4.96 -18.39
CA ASP A 126 14.55 -5.38 -19.59
C ASP A 126 13.84 -6.52 -20.31
N ALA A 127 13.76 -6.42 -21.61
CA ALA A 127 13.22 -7.48 -22.44
C ALA A 127 14.14 -8.70 -22.44
N PRO A 128 13.59 -9.92 -22.58
CA PRO A 128 14.39 -11.12 -22.75
C PRO A 128 15.21 -11.05 -24.06
N ALA A 129 16.35 -11.74 -24.09
CA ALA A 129 17.11 -11.89 -25.30
C ALA A 129 16.31 -12.66 -26.38
N ALA A 130 16.60 -12.47 -27.64
CA ALA A 130 15.92 -13.19 -28.72
C ALA A 130 15.98 -14.72 -28.53
N MET A 131 14.95 -15.45 -28.94
CA MET A 131 14.76 -16.90 -28.71
C MET A 131 15.89 -17.80 -29.24
N ARG A 132 16.74 -17.28 -30.14
CA ARG A 132 17.93 -17.99 -30.59
C ARG A 132 19.09 -18.02 -29.61
N TYR A 133 19.08 -17.12 -28.60
CA TYR A 133 20.12 -17.04 -27.58
C TYR A 133 19.72 -17.75 -26.29
N THR A 134 18.44 -17.69 -25.91
CA THR A 134 17.94 -18.34 -24.67
C THR A 134 17.77 -19.84 -24.86
N GLU A 135 17.90 -20.56 -23.75
CA GLU A 135 17.71 -22.00 -23.67
C GLU A 135 16.76 -22.34 -22.54
N VAL A 136 15.98 -23.41 -22.70
CA VAL A 136 14.94 -23.77 -21.73
C VAL A 136 14.81 -25.29 -21.56
N ARG A 137 14.29 -25.69 -20.41
CA ARG A 137 13.79 -27.05 -20.13
C ARG A 137 12.66 -26.97 -19.10
N LEU A 138 11.90 -28.05 -18.93
CA LEU A 138 10.89 -28.12 -17.89
C LEU A 138 11.55 -28.03 -16.49
N SER A 139 10.94 -27.30 -15.59
CA SER A 139 11.33 -27.30 -14.17
C SER A 139 10.95 -28.63 -13.49
N LYS A 140 11.50 -28.90 -12.32
CA LYS A 140 11.10 -30.09 -11.54
C LYS A 140 9.61 -30.07 -11.22
N LEU A 141 9.07 -28.91 -10.85
CA LEU A 141 7.65 -28.75 -10.51
C LEU A 141 6.72 -28.95 -11.70
N ALA A 142 7.14 -28.59 -12.93
CA ALA A 142 6.34 -28.80 -14.12
C ALA A 142 6.08 -30.30 -14.42
N ASN A 143 6.93 -31.21 -13.93
CA ASN A 143 6.68 -32.64 -14.07
C ASN A 143 5.47 -33.09 -13.27
N GLU A 144 5.13 -32.42 -12.15
CA GLU A 144 3.93 -32.70 -11.35
C GLU A 144 2.64 -32.31 -12.08
N LEU A 145 2.72 -31.39 -13.05
CA LEU A 145 1.59 -31.05 -13.94
C LEU A 145 1.36 -32.09 -15.02
N LEU A 146 2.42 -32.78 -15.44
CA LEU A 146 2.43 -33.72 -16.56
C LEU A 146 2.43 -35.19 -16.11
N ALA A 147 2.50 -35.42 -14.80
CA ALA A 147 2.57 -36.76 -14.25
C ALA A 147 1.40 -37.63 -14.68
N ASP A 148 1.69 -38.85 -15.09
CA ASP A 148 0.70 -39.83 -15.52
C ASP A 148 -0.11 -39.45 -16.78
N ILE A 149 0.33 -38.49 -17.61
CA ILE A 149 -0.37 -38.09 -18.84
C ILE A 149 -0.48 -39.23 -19.85
N GLU A 150 0.48 -40.15 -19.85
CA GLU A 150 0.52 -41.34 -20.69
C GLU A 150 -0.51 -42.42 -20.29
N LYS A 151 -1.17 -42.28 -19.12
CA LYS A 151 -2.07 -43.28 -18.52
C LYS A 151 -3.56 -42.97 -18.75
N GLU A 152 -3.92 -42.33 -19.86
CA GLU A 152 -5.30 -41.95 -20.22
C GLU A 152 -6.02 -41.16 -19.12
N THR A 153 -5.29 -40.39 -18.32
CA THR A 153 -5.82 -39.65 -17.17
C THR A 153 -6.68 -38.46 -17.54
N VAL A 154 -6.48 -37.89 -18.72
CA VAL A 154 -7.18 -36.75 -19.30
C VAL A 154 -7.62 -37.03 -20.73
N ASP A 155 -8.59 -36.25 -21.20
CA ASP A 155 -9.09 -36.38 -22.58
C ASP A 155 -8.15 -35.65 -23.54
N PHE A 156 -8.02 -36.21 -24.75
CA PHE A 156 -7.30 -35.62 -25.87
C PHE A 156 -8.29 -35.16 -26.95
N THR A 157 -7.93 -34.13 -27.66
CA THR A 157 -8.69 -33.57 -28.79
C THR A 157 -7.75 -33.37 -29.97
N PRO A 158 -8.24 -33.49 -31.23
CA PRO A 158 -7.42 -33.14 -32.36
C PRO A 158 -6.90 -31.71 -32.29
N ASN A 159 -5.66 -31.50 -32.72
CA ASN A 159 -5.05 -30.20 -32.86
C ASN A 159 -5.73 -29.40 -33.98
N PHE A 160 -5.24 -28.20 -34.30
CA PHE A 160 -5.87 -27.28 -35.25
C PHE A 160 -5.98 -27.81 -36.68
N ASP A 161 -5.08 -28.74 -37.14
CA ASP A 161 -5.06 -29.34 -38.46
C ASP A 161 -5.56 -30.81 -38.51
N GLY A 162 -5.92 -31.35 -37.32
CA GLY A 162 -6.41 -32.72 -37.17
C GLY A 162 -5.32 -33.81 -37.32
N THR A 163 -4.05 -33.46 -37.47
CA THR A 163 -2.97 -34.46 -37.68
C THR A 163 -2.47 -35.08 -36.39
N LEU A 164 -2.59 -34.36 -35.28
CA LEU A 164 -2.12 -34.77 -33.95
C LEU A 164 -3.22 -34.57 -32.91
N ASN A 165 -3.01 -35.18 -31.74
CA ASN A 165 -3.86 -34.94 -30.57
C ASN A 165 -3.15 -34.10 -29.51
N GLU A 166 -3.89 -33.20 -28.90
CA GLU A 166 -3.44 -32.41 -27.77
C GLU A 166 -4.31 -32.66 -26.53
N PRO A 167 -3.77 -32.58 -25.29
CA PRO A 167 -4.55 -32.81 -24.10
C PRO A 167 -5.47 -31.60 -23.86
N THR A 168 -6.72 -31.88 -23.48
CA THR A 168 -7.68 -30.82 -23.09
C THR A 168 -7.28 -30.14 -21.80
N LEU A 169 -6.65 -30.91 -20.88
CA LEU A 169 -6.11 -30.50 -19.59
C LEU A 169 -4.82 -31.27 -19.31
N LEU A 170 -3.99 -30.75 -18.39
CA LEU A 170 -2.90 -31.55 -17.81
C LEU A 170 -3.37 -32.23 -16.52
N PRO A 171 -2.92 -33.49 -16.22
CA PRO A 171 -3.30 -34.25 -15.04
C PRO A 171 -2.63 -33.71 -13.76
N SER A 172 -2.68 -32.43 -13.53
CA SER A 172 -1.94 -31.70 -12.51
C SER A 172 -2.10 -32.31 -11.10
N ARG A 173 -0.98 -32.63 -10.45
CA ARG A 173 -0.95 -33.06 -9.04
C ARG A 173 -0.97 -31.88 -8.08
N ILE A 174 -0.73 -30.66 -8.56
CA ILE A 174 -0.67 -29.43 -7.77
C ILE A 174 -1.81 -28.48 -8.14
N PRO A 175 -2.36 -27.74 -7.19
CA PRO A 175 -3.37 -26.70 -7.45
C PRO A 175 -2.72 -25.44 -8.09
N ASN A 176 -2.23 -25.61 -9.33
CA ASN A 176 -1.38 -24.62 -10.01
C ASN A 176 -2.06 -23.26 -10.15
N LEU A 177 -3.39 -23.22 -10.35
CA LEU A 177 -4.11 -21.94 -10.42
C LEU A 177 -3.95 -21.11 -9.16
N LEU A 178 -3.90 -21.73 -7.99
CA LEU A 178 -3.77 -21.04 -6.71
C LEU A 178 -2.31 -20.71 -6.38
N ILE A 179 -1.37 -21.61 -6.64
CA ILE A 179 0.04 -21.37 -6.29
C ILE A 179 0.73 -20.36 -7.20
N ASN A 180 0.36 -20.29 -8.48
CA ASN A 180 0.97 -19.37 -9.45
C ASN A 180 0.05 -18.22 -9.87
N GLY A 181 -1.25 -18.32 -9.60
CA GLY A 181 -2.21 -17.34 -10.06
C GLY A 181 -2.37 -17.31 -11.58
N SER A 182 -3.17 -16.38 -12.05
CA SER A 182 -3.32 -16.10 -13.50
C SER A 182 -3.93 -14.73 -13.70
N SER A 183 -3.46 -13.98 -14.69
CA SER A 183 -4.08 -12.71 -15.10
C SER A 183 -4.43 -12.76 -16.58
N GLY A 184 -5.58 -12.20 -16.98
CA GLY A 184 -6.00 -12.18 -18.37
C GLY A 184 -7.21 -11.29 -18.62
N ILE A 185 -7.25 -10.71 -19.80
CA ILE A 185 -8.34 -9.84 -20.26
C ILE A 185 -9.06 -10.56 -21.39
N ALA A 186 -10.33 -10.88 -21.18
CA ALA A 186 -11.22 -11.45 -22.19
C ALA A 186 -12.23 -10.40 -22.67
N VAL A 187 -13.15 -10.81 -23.54
CA VAL A 187 -14.23 -9.93 -23.98
C VAL A 187 -15.28 -9.83 -22.88
N GLY A 188 -15.52 -8.63 -22.38
CA GLY A 188 -16.52 -8.34 -21.35
C GLY A 188 -16.16 -8.83 -19.93
N MET A 189 -14.99 -9.46 -19.72
CA MET A 189 -14.56 -9.94 -18.40
C MET A 189 -13.04 -10.03 -18.29
N ALA A 190 -12.53 -9.98 -17.06
CA ALA A 190 -11.12 -10.15 -16.77
C ALA A 190 -10.91 -11.08 -15.58
N THR A 191 -9.77 -11.75 -15.56
CA THR A 191 -9.30 -12.53 -14.42
C THR A 191 -8.00 -11.95 -13.89
N ASN A 192 -7.85 -11.96 -12.56
CA ASN A 192 -6.61 -11.57 -11.89
C ASN A 192 -6.50 -12.33 -10.56
N ILE A 193 -6.04 -13.55 -10.64
CA ILE A 193 -5.92 -14.47 -9.51
C ILE A 193 -4.50 -14.35 -8.98
N PRO A 194 -4.30 -13.98 -7.69
CA PRO A 194 -2.99 -13.85 -7.11
C PRO A 194 -2.34 -15.22 -6.85
N PRO A 195 -1.00 -15.31 -6.81
CA PRO A 195 -0.29 -16.49 -6.36
C PRO A 195 -0.36 -16.65 -4.84
N HIS A 196 -0.14 -17.89 -4.35
CA HIS A 196 -0.17 -18.24 -2.94
C HIS A 196 0.99 -19.17 -2.58
N ASN A 197 1.29 -19.25 -1.29
CA ASN A 197 2.27 -20.20 -0.78
C ASN A 197 1.79 -21.64 -0.95
N ILE A 198 2.63 -22.50 -1.52
CA ILE A 198 2.29 -23.91 -1.81
C ILE A 198 1.96 -24.69 -0.55
N THR A 199 2.66 -24.45 0.55
CA THR A 199 2.44 -25.10 1.85
C THR A 199 1.04 -24.79 2.38
N GLU A 200 0.64 -23.50 2.40
CA GLU A 200 -0.68 -23.08 2.87
C GLU A 200 -1.81 -23.66 2.00
N ILE A 201 -1.64 -23.67 0.67
CA ILE A 201 -2.66 -24.19 -0.23
C ILE A 201 -2.78 -25.72 -0.13
N ILE A 202 -1.68 -26.45 0.04
CA ILE A 202 -1.72 -27.90 0.25
C ILE A 202 -2.40 -28.20 1.58
N ASP A 203 -2.04 -27.53 2.67
CA ASP A 203 -2.65 -27.70 3.98
C ASP A 203 -4.16 -27.43 3.94
N ALA A 204 -4.57 -26.35 3.25
CA ALA A 204 -5.99 -26.05 3.04
C ALA A 204 -6.70 -27.12 2.20
N THR A 205 -6.04 -27.64 1.15
CA THR A 205 -6.59 -28.70 0.31
C THR A 205 -6.79 -30.00 1.10
N VAL A 206 -5.82 -30.39 1.91
CA VAL A 206 -5.91 -31.56 2.80
C VAL A 206 -7.02 -31.34 3.83
N ALA A 207 -7.11 -30.15 4.44
CA ALA A 207 -8.18 -29.83 5.39
C ALA A 207 -9.58 -29.94 4.75
N VAL A 208 -9.76 -29.45 3.51
CA VAL A 208 -11.03 -29.59 2.78
C VAL A 208 -11.36 -31.06 2.47
N ILE A 209 -10.39 -31.89 2.15
CA ILE A 209 -10.57 -33.34 2.01
C ILE A 209 -11.04 -33.96 3.33
N ASP A 210 -10.54 -33.46 4.47
CA ASP A 210 -10.94 -33.89 5.82
C ASP A 210 -12.29 -33.30 6.29
N GLY A 211 -12.95 -32.48 5.46
CA GLY A 211 -14.26 -31.92 5.74
C GLY A 211 -14.26 -30.52 6.35
N ALA A 212 -13.14 -29.79 6.29
CA ALA A 212 -13.08 -28.41 6.74
C ALA A 212 -14.03 -27.50 5.94
N ASP A 213 -14.60 -26.52 6.62
CA ASP A 213 -15.47 -25.50 6.03
C ASP A 213 -14.69 -24.31 5.45
N GLU A 214 -15.39 -23.33 4.91
CA GLU A 214 -14.81 -22.16 4.29
C GLU A 214 -14.01 -21.29 5.28
N ASP A 215 -14.50 -21.15 6.54
CA ASP A 215 -13.83 -20.32 7.55
C ASP A 215 -12.53 -20.98 8.05
N ALA A 216 -12.49 -22.32 8.13
CA ALA A 216 -11.26 -23.05 8.42
C ALA A 216 -10.20 -22.86 7.31
N VAL A 217 -10.60 -22.88 6.03
CA VAL A 217 -9.70 -22.59 4.91
C VAL A 217 -9.13 -21.18 5.00
N LEU A 218 -9.95 -20.18 5.35
CA LEU A 218 -9.51 -18.79 5.55
C LEU A 218 -8.52 -18.63 6.71
N SER A 219 -8.55 -19.51 7.69
CA SER A 219 -7.58 -19.50 8.80
C SER A 219 -6.21 -20.08 8.39
N ILE A 220 -6.19 -21.04 7.48
CA ILE A 220 -4.98 -21.71 6.98
C ILE A 220 -4.29 -20.84 5.93
N VAL A 221 -5.02 -20.36 4.91
CA VAL A 221 -4.50 -19.52 3.85
C VAL A 221 -4.54 -18.07 4.28
N LYS A 222 -3.41 -17.57 4.77
CA LYS A 222 -3.29 -16.22 5.34
C LYS A 222 -3.58 -15.11 4.33
N GLY A 223 -3.22 -15.31 3.05
CA GLY A 223 -3.38 -14.36 1.97
C GLY A 223 -2.51 -14.69 0.75
N PRO A 224 -2.54 -13.86 -0.30
CA PRO A 224 -1.63 -13.96 -1.42
C PRO A 224 -0.16 -13.97 -1.00
N ASP A 225 0.68 -14.65 -1.77
CA ASP A 225 2.12 -14.73 -1.57
C ASP A 225 2.85 -14.46 -2.88
N PHE A 226 3.33 -13.24 -3.04
CA PHE A 226 3.89 -12.76 -4.31
C PHE A 226 5.36 -13.15 -4.47
N PRO A 227 5.82 -13.42 -5.71
CA PRO A 227 7.21 -13.79 -5.98
C PRO A 227 8.20 -12.68 -5.60
N THR A 228 7.80 -11.42 -5.66
CA THR A 228 8.61 -10.24 -5.32
C THR A 228 8.57 -9.84 -3.84
N GLY A 229 7.91 -10.65 -2.98
CA GLY A 229 7.73 -10.34 -1.56
C GLY A 229 6.77 -9.18 -1.33
N GLY A 230 7.25 -8.14 -0.65
CA GLY A 230 6.45 -6.96 -0.29
C GLY A 230 5.53 -7.19 0.90
N ILE A 231 4.67 -6.21 1.15
CA ILE A 231 3.78 -6.16 2.31
C ILE A 231 2.34 -5.94 1.85
N ILE A 232 1.42 -6.77 2.31
CA ILE A 232 -0.02 -6.55 2.15
C ILE A 232 -0.53 -5.77 3.37
N VAL A 233 -1.23 -4.66 3.12
CA VAL A 233 -1.77 -3.78 4.15
C VAL A 233 -3.26 -4.05 4.35
N GLY A 234 -3.61 -4.59 5.51
CA GLY A 234 -4.99 -4.92 5.90
C GLY A 234 -5.49 -6.26 5.37
N ARG A 235 -6.38 -6.91 6.10
CA ARG A 235 -6.95 -8.25 5.78
C ARG A 235 -8.32 -8.21 5.14
N ALA A 236 -9.04 -7.10 5.23
CA ALA A 236 -10.43 -7.00 4.78
C ALA A 236 -10.61 -7.35 3.29
N GLY A 237 -9.70 -6.83 2.43
CA GLY A 237 -9.71 -7.12 0.99
C GLY A 237 -9.42 -8.58 0.67
N ILE A 238 -8.56 -9.25 1.44
CA ILE A 238 -8.27 -10.68 1.31
C ILE A 238 -9.53 -11.50 1.64
N ALA A 239 -10.14 -11.24 2.80
CA ALA A 239 -11.34 -11.96 3.24
C ALA A 239 -12.50 -11.78 2.25
N GLN A 240 -12.69 -10.57 1.73
CA GLN A 240 -13.70 -10.29 0.71
C GLN A 240 -13.42 -11.07 -0.58
N ALA A 241 -12.16 -11.09 -1.05
CA ALA A 241 -11.77 -11.80 -2.27
C ALA A 241 -11.97 -13.31 -2.14
N TYR A 242 -11.61 -13.88 -1.00
CA TYR A 242 -11.70 -15.32 -0.79
C TYR A 242 -13.12 -15.83 -0.62
N LYS A 243 -14.02 -15.04 -0.02
CA LYS A 243 -15.45 -15.38 0.10
C LYS A 243 -16.23 -15.11 -1.18
N ASN A 244 -16.01 -13.96 -1.81
CA ASN A 244 -16.86 -13.50 -2.92
C ASN A 244 -16.19 -13.63 -4.30
N GLY A 245 -14.94 -14.05 -4.38
CA GLY A 245 -14.16 -14.10 -5.61
C GLY A 245 -13.67 -12.76 -6.12
N LYS A 246 -13.98 -11.61 -5.45
CA LYS A 246 -13.51 -10.28 -5.79
C LYS A 246 -13.12 -9.49 -4.54
N GLY A 247 -12.00 -8.78 -4.62
CA GLY A 247 -11.54 -7.91 -3.54
C GLY A 247 -10.38 -7.04 -4.00
N ILE A 248 -10.05 -6.01 -3.23
CA ILE A 248 -8.92 -5.13 -3.49
C ILE A 248 -7.99 -5.19 -2.28
N ILE A 249 -6.71 -5.45 -2.52
CA ILE A 249 -5.67 -5.41 -1.50
C ILE A 249 -4.67 -4.30 -1.82
N ARG A 250 -4.05 -3.74 -0.78
CA ARG A 250 -2.97 -2.76 -0.92
C ARG A 250 -1.63 -3.48 -0.75
N LEU A 251 -0.72 -3.22 -1.70
CA LEU A 251 0.62 -3.78 -1.71
C LEU A 251 1.63 -2.66 -1.51
N ARG A 252 2.52 -2.81 -0.54
CA ARG A 252 3.67 -1.94 -0.29
C ARG A 252 4.96 -2.65 -0.61
N GLY A 253 5.94 -1.91 -1.14
CA GLY A 253 7.31 -2.34 -1.13
C GLY A 253 7.86 -2.41 0.29
N ARG A 254 8.83 -3.29 0.53
CA ARG A 254 9.57 -3.35 1.80
C ARG A 254 10.64 -2.28 1.81
N VAL A 255 10.70 -1.55 2.92
CA VAL A 255 11.59 -0.40 3.08
C VAL A 255 12.30 -0.47 4.42
N GLU A 256 13.58 -0.16 4.41
CA GLU A 256 14.42 -0.01 5.60
C GLU A 256 14.88 1.44 5.73
N ILE A 257 14.84 2.01 6.93
CA ILE A 257 15.30 3.36 7.22
C ILE A 257 16.64 3.29 7.93
N ASP A 258 17.70 3.74 7.25
CA ASP A 258 19.03 3.93 7.85
C ASP A 258 19.11 5.37 8.41
N LYS A 259 18.82 5.50 9.71
CA LYS A 259 18.81 6.80 10.40
C LYS A 259 20.21 7.41 10.54
N GLU A 260 21.26 6.58 10.63
CA GLU A 260 22.63 7.05 10.78
C GLU A 260 23.14 7.71 9.49
N LYS A 261 22.82 7.10 8.35
CA LYS A 261 23.20 7.61 7.03
C LYS A 261 22.15 8.52 6.40
N ASN A 262 21.01 8.74 7.08
CA ASN A 262 19.89 9.54 6.60
C ASN A 262 19.40 9.09 5.21
N LYS A 263 19.12 7.77 5.07
CA LYS A 263 18.74 7.12 3.82
C LYS A 263 17.52 6.24 4.01
N ILE A 264 16.76 6.09 2.94
CA ILE A 264 15.69 5.10 2.82
C ILE A 264 16.14 4.07 1.79
N VAL A 265 16.12 2.79 2.14
CA VAL A 265 16.50 1.68 1.25
C VAL A 265 15.27 0.84 0.95
N ILE A 266 14.93 0.70 -0.32
CA ILE A 266 13.83 -0.16 -0.78
C ILE A 266 14.45 -1.52 -1.16
N THR A 267 14.04 -2.58 -0.45
CA THR A 267 14.55 -3.96 -0.64
C THR A 267 13.59 -4.85 -1.41
N GLU A 268 12.29 -4.55 -1.42
CA GLU A 268 11.28 -5.27 -2.18
C GLU A 268 10.29 -4.28 -2.80
N ILE A 269 9.79 -4.60 -4.00
CA ILE A 269 8.83 -3.76 -4.73
C ILE A 269 7.48 -4.47 -4.88
N PRO A 270 6.37 -3.73 -5.03
CA PRO A 270 5.05 -4.31 -5.29
C PRO A 270 5.05 -5.23 -6.51
N TYR A 271 4.29 -6.32 -6.45
CA TYR A 271 4.16 -7.28 -7.56
C TYR A 271 3.65 -6.62 -8.84
N GLN A 272 4.21 -7.02 -9.99
CA GLN A 272 3.95 -6.48 -11.32
C GLN A 272 4.47 -5.05 -11.55
N LEU A 273 5.26 -4.50 -10.64
CA LEU A 273 5.96 -3.24 -10.82
C LEU A 273 7.42 -3.52 -11.24
N THR A 274 7.97 -2.73 -12.16
CA THR A 274 9.40 -2.76 -12.49
C THR A 274 10.18 -1.74 -11.67
N LYS A 275 11.47 -2.00 -11.40
CA LYS A 275 12.32 -1.04 -10.67
C LYS A 275 12.39 0.31 -11.40
N THR A 276 12.57 0.28 -12.72
CA THR A 276 12.64 1.49 -13.55
C THR A 276 11.38 2.34 -13.39
N ALA A 277 10.18 1.74 -13.48
CA ALA A 277 8.91 2.47 -13.31
C ALA A 277 8.77 3.07 -11.90
N LEU A 278 9.28 2.39 -10.87
CA LEU A 278 9.28 2.94 -9.52
C LEU A 278 10.21 4.14 -9.40
N ILE A 279 11.46 4.03 -9.89
CA ILE A 279 12.45 5.10 -9.84
C ILE A 279 11.98 6.32 -10.61
N GLU A 280 11.45 6.11 -11.81
CA GLU A 280 10.88 7.19 -12.63
C GLU A 280 9.68 7.86 -11.93
N GLY A 281 8.78 7.07 -11.33
CA GLY A 281 7.65 7.59 -10.57
C GLY A 281 8.07 8.44 -9.35
N ILE A 282 9.13 8.03 -8.65
CA ILE A 282 9.71 8.82 -7.55
C ILE A 282 10.32 10.11 -8.09
N ALA A 283 11.13 10.03 -9.16
CA ALA A 283 11.77 11.21 -9.76
C ALA A 283 10.72 12.22 -10.27
N GLU A 284 9.63 11.75 -10.88
CA GLU A 284 8.52 12.61 -11.31
C GLU A 284 7.82 13.28 -10.13
N ALA A 285 7.55 12.55 -9.04
CA ALA A 285 6.92 13.09 -7.85
C ALA A 285 7.79 14.17 -7.18
N VAL A 286 9.11 13.98 -7.15
CA VAL A 286 10.08 14.99 -6.66
C VAL A 286 10.11 16.21 -7.58
N LYS A 287 10.16 16.01 -8.90
CA LYS A 287 10.14 17.12 -9.89
C LYS A 287 8.85 17.92 -9.82
N ALA A 288 7.72 17.25 -9.59
CA ALA A 288 6.42 17.87 -9.39
C ALA A 288 6.23 18.50 -7.99
N LYS A 289 7.26 18.46 -7.13
CA LYS A 289 7.22 18.94 -5.73
C LYS A 289 6.12 18.31 -4.87
N ARG A 290 5.72 17.08 -5.19
CA ARG A 290 4.80 16.29 -4.35
C ARG A 290 5.54 15.61 -3.21
N ILE A 291 6.83 15.36 -3.39
CA ILE A 291 7.73 14.83 -2.37
C ILE A 291 8.91 15.79 -2.24
N GLU A 292 9.17 16.21 -1.02
CA GLU A 292 10.30 17.10 -0.70
C GLU A 292 11.28 16.37 0.21
N GLY A 293 12.50 16.87 0.27
CA GLY A 293 13.51 16.29 1.19
C GLY A 293 14.42 15.21 0.59
N ILE A 294 14.19 14.77 -0.65
CA ILE A 294 15.06 13.84 -1.37
C ILE A 294 16.21 14.63 -2.01
N SER A 295 17.45 14.15 -1.86
CA SER A 295 18.67 14.72 -2.48
C SER A 295 19.17 13.89 -3.65
N GLY A 296 18.96 12.56 -3.66
CA GLY A 296 19.41 11.65 -4.70
C GLY A 296 18.68 10.30 -4.65
N ILE A 297 18.67 9.59 -5.77
CA ILE A 297 18.14 8.23 -5.88
C ILE A 297 19.21 7.42 -6.61
N ASN A 298 19.61 6.30 -6.03
CA ASN A 298 20.62 5.40 -6.58
C ASN A 298 20.11 3.96 -6.53
N ASP A 299 20.36 3.20 -7.59
CA ASP A 299 20.09 1.76 -7.65
C ASP A 299 21.38 0.98 -7.42
N TYR A 300 21.49 0.27 -6.31
CA TYR A 300 22.58 -0.61 -5.94
C TYR A 300 22.18 -2.09 -5.99
N SER A 301 21.07 -2.41 -6.65
CA SER A 301 20.60 -3.79 -6.78
C SER A 301 21.65 -4.67 -7.46
N ASP A 302 21.83 -5.86 -6.92
CA ASP A 302 22.77 -6.85 -7.43
C ASP A 302 22.14 -8.27 -7.44
N LYS A 303 22.97 -9.31 -7.61
CA LYS A 303 22.52 -10.71 -7.56
C LYS A 303 21.93 -11.14 -6.21
N ASN A 304 22.16 -10.38 -5.13
CA ASN A 304 21.66 -10.70 -3.79
C ASN A 304 20.26 -10.10 -3.55
N GLY A 305 19.83 -9.15 -4.37
CA GLY A 305 18.50 -8.56 -4.26
C GLY A 305 18.39 -7.11 -4.72
N ILE A 306 17.21 -6.54 -4.49
CA ILE A 306 16.90 -5.14 -4.79
C ILE A 306 17.46 -4.26 -3.69
N ALA A 307 18.12 -3.15 -4.06
CA ALA A 307 18.63 -2.14 -3.15
C ALA A 307 18.54 -0.74 -3.79
N ILE A 308 17.33 -0.17 -3.85
CA ILE A 308 17.12 1.20 -4.31
C ILE A 308 17.29 2.12 -3.11
N THR A 309 18.31 2.96 -3.13
CA THR A 309 18.66 3.89 -2.05
C THR A 309 18.20 5.29 -2.37
N ILE A 310 17.45 5.90 -1.47
CA ILE A 310 16.98 7.28 -1.53
C ILE A 310 17.75 8.07 -0.48
N ASP A 311 18.59 8.99 -0.93
CA ASP A 311 19.36 9.89 -0.07
C ASP A 311 18.48 11.08 0.34
N LEU A 312 18.43 11.37 1.64
CA LEU A 312 17.63 12.48 2.18
C LEU A 312 18.47 13.72 2.42
N LYS A 313 17.86 14.90 2.37
CA LYS A 313 18.49 16.17 2.77
C LYS A 313 18.64 16.20 4.30
N ARG A 314 19.66 16.91 4.80
CA ARG A 314 19.88 17.05 6.25
C ARG A 314 18.68 17.68 6.95
N GLY A 315 18.30 17.13 8.10
CA GLY A 315 17.19 17.62 8.92
C GLY A 315 15.80 17.23 8.45
N VAL A 316 15.67 16.38 7.44
CA VAL A 316 14.38 15.84 6.98
C VAL A 316 14.05 14.59 7.80
N ASN A 317 12.79 14.47 8.23
CA ASN A 317 12.28 13.25 8.89
C ASN A 317 12.06 12.15 7.86
N PRO A 318 12.74 10.99 7.95
CA PRO A 318 12.59 9.89 7.01
C PRO A 318 11.17 9.32 6.96
N ASP A 319 10.46 9.26 8.10
CA ASP A 319 9.11 8.69 8.17
C ASP A 319 8.09 9.51 7.36
N VAL A 320 8.24 10.84 7.38
CA VAL A 320 7.40 11.75 6.56
C VAL A 320 7.63 11.52 5.08
N VAL A 321 8.91 11.40 4.66
CA VAL A 321 9.24 11.13 3.26
C VAL A 321 8.74 9.75 2.84
N LEU A 322 8.86 8.74 3.70
CA LEU A 322 8.33 7.40 3.44
C LEU A 322 6.80 7.42 3.24
N ASN A 323 6.08 8.14 4.09
CA ASN A 323 4.63 8.30 3.92
C ASN A 323 4.28 9.01 2.61
N GLN A 324 5.03 10.04 2.24
CA GLN A 324 4.87 10.72 0.94
C GLN A 324 5.18 9.78 -0.23
N LEU A 325 6.19 8.91 -0.12
CA LEU A 325 6.50 7.90 -1.13
C LEU A 325 5.32 6.93 -1.31
N TYR A 326 4.72 6.43 -0.23
CA TYR A 326 3.55 5.55 -0.32
C TYR A 326 2.34 6.22 -0.99
N VAL A 327 2.09 7.50 -0.70
CA VAL A 327 0.91 8.20 -1.23
C VAL A 327 1.10 8.68 -2.67
N HIS A 328 2.31 9.06 -3.06
CA HIS A 328 2.56 9.76 -4.33
C HIS A 328 3.30 8.93 -5.37
N THR A 329 3.71 7.71 -5.05
CA THR A 329 4.46 6.84 -5.98
C THR A 329 3.90 5.41 -6.00
N PRO A 330 4.28 4.58 -7.00
CA PRO A 330 3.87 3.19 -7.06
C PRO A 330 4.47 2.29 -5.95
N LEU A 331 5.23 2.83 -4.99
CA LEU A 331 5.75 2.08 -3.84
C LEU A 331 4.62 1.49 -2.98
N GLU A 332 3.44 2.12 -2.95
CA GLU A 332 2.18 1.50 -2.57
C GLU A 332 1.26 1.47 -3.79
N SER A 333 0.70 0.31 -4.09
CA SER A 333 -0.24 0.10 -5.19
C SER A 333 -1.41 -0.78 -4.76
N THR A 334 -2.47 -0.80 -5.55
CA THR A 334 -3.60 -1.69 -5.32
C THR A 334 -3.56 -2.88 -6.27
N PHE A 335 -3.85 -4.08 -5.74
CA PHE A 335 -4.05 -5.27 -6.54
C PHE A 335 -5.51 -5.71 -6.46
N GLY A 336 -6.21 -5.62 -7.59
CA GLY A 336 -7.62 -6.05 -7.70
C GLY A 336 -7.69 -7.55 -7.94
N ILE A 337 -8.16 -8.32 -6.95
CA ILE A 337 -8.35 -9.77 -7.07
C ILE A 337 -9.67 -10.04 -7.79
N ILE A 338 -9.62 -10.87 -8.83
CA ILE A 338 -10.79 -11.35 -9.57
C ILE A 338 -10.56 -12.84 -9.87
N ASN A 339 -11.19 -13.71 -9.09
CA ASN A 339 -11.04 -15.16 -9.18
C ASN A 339 -11.99 -15.74 -10.24
N LEU A 340 -11.82 -15.30 -11.48
CA LEU A 340 -12.60 -15.77 -12.61
C LEU A 340 -11.84 -16.88 -13.35
N ALA A 341 -12.41 -18.07 -13.42
CA ALA A 341 -11.82 -19.21 -14.12
C ALA A 341 -12.86 -20.01 -14.89
N LEU A 342 -12.41 -20.89 -15.78
CA LEU A 342 -13.29 -21.80 -16.52
C LEU A 342 -13.58 -23.04 -15.68
N VAL A 343 -14.87 -23.34 -15.50
CA VAL A 343 -15.38 -24.60 -14.93
C VAL A 343 -16.19 -25.29 -16.02
N GLY A 344 -15.68 -26.39 -16.56
CA GLY A 344 -16.35 -27.09 -17.65
C GLY A 344 -16.64 -26.19 -18.87
N LYS A 345 -15.68 -25.40 -19.31
CA LYS A 345 -15.75 -24.41 -20.41
C LYS A 345 -16.69 -23.20 -20.13
N LYS A 346 -17.21 -23.03 -18.92
CA LYS A 346 -18.04 -21.88 -18.54
C LYS A 346 -17.25 -20.95 -17.61
N PRO A 347 -17.15 -19.64 -17.87
CA PRO A 347 -16.50 -18.71 -16.96
C PRO A 347 -17.33 -18.56 -15.68
N ARG A 348 -16.70 -18.72 -14.52
CA ARG A 348 -17.32 -18.55 -13.20
C ARG A 348 -16.41 -17.76 -12.28
N LEU A 349 -17.01 -16.89 -11.50
CA LEU A 349 -16.36 -16.24 -10.36
C LEU A 349 -16.42 -17.21 -9.17
N LEU A 350 -15.29 -17.50 -8.57
CA LEU A 350 -15.14 -18.57 -7.58
C LEU A 350 -14.60 -18.02 -6.27
N SER A 351 -15.11 -18.53 -5.13
CA SER A 351 -14.44 -18.39 -3.83
C SER A 351 -13.20 -19.28 -3.77
N LEU A 352 -12.26 -18.97 -2.86
CA LEU A 352 -11.07 -19.81 -2.65
C LEU A 352 -11.45 -21.27 -2.35
N TYR A 353 -12.44 -21.45 -1.48
CA TYR A 353 -12.95 -22.77 -1.13
C TYR A 353 -13.50 -23.53 -2.35
N SER A 354 -14.25 -22.83 -3.23
CA SER A 354 -14.78 -23.43 -4.46
C SER A 354 -13.67 -23.85 -5.42
N MET A 355 -12.61 -23.05 -5.55
CA MET A 355 -11.46 -23.39 -6.40
C MET A 355 -10.74 -24.65 -5.91
N ILE A 356 -10.54 -24.78 -4.58
CA ILE A 356 -9.97 -25.99 -3.97
C ILE A 356 -10.86 -27.20 -4.22
N LYS A 357 -12.17 -27.07 -4.07
CA LYS A 357 -13.13 -28.17 -4.35
C LYS A 357 -13.06 -28.64 -5.80
N GLU A 358 -13.08 -27.73 -6.77
CA GLU A 358 -12.98 -28.09 -8.19
C GLU A 358 -11.66 -28.82 -8.49
N PHE A 359 -10.57 -28.42 -7.87
CA PHE A 359 -9.29 -29.12 -7.97
C PHE A 359 -9.36 -30.52 -7.37
N ILE A 360 -9.95 -30.70 -6.18
CA ILE A 360 -10.11 -32.01 -5.53
C ILE A 360 -10.96 -32.95 -6.41
N GLU A 361 -12.11 -32.48 -6.94
CA GLU A 361 -12.95 -33.28 -7.82
C GLU A 361 -12.19 -33.71 -9.09
N PHE A 362 -11.43 -32.79 -9.68
CA PHE A 362 -10.58 -33.11 -10.82
C PHE A 362 -9.50 -34.17 -10.47
N ARG A 363 -8.84 -34.03 -9.32
CA ARG A 363 -7.84 -35.04 -8.88
C ARG A 363 -8.44 -36.40 -8.64
N LYS A 364 -9.65 -36.49 -8.09
CA LYS A 364 -10.36 -37.75 -7.94
C LYS A 364 -10.55 -38.46 -9.28
N GLU A 365 -10.95 -37.74 -10.30
CA GLU A 365 -11.12 -38.29 -11.64
C GLU A 365 -9.78 -38.74 -12.25
N VAL A 366 -8.73 -37.95 -12.10
CA VAL A 366 -7.38 -38.29 -12.59
C VAL A 366 -6.87 -39.57 -11.91
N VAL A 367 -6.95 -39.67 -10.59
CA VAL A 367 -6.54 -40.87 -9.83
C VAL A 367 -7.39 -42.08 -10.19
N ARG A 368 -8.70 -41.89 -10.37
CA ARG A 368 -9.59 -42.96 -10.81
C ARG A 368 -9.21 -43.50 -12.20
N ARG A 369 -8.99 -42.63 -13.17
CA ARG A 369 -8.58 -43.03 -14.53
C ARG A 369 -7.22 -43.69 -14.55
N ARG A 370 -6.24 -43.15 -13.80
CA ARG A 370 -4.92 -43.76 -13.62
C ARG A 370 -5.04 -45.17 -13.07
N SER A 371 -5.83 -45.34 -12.01
CA SER A 371 -6.03 -46.66 -11.38
C SER A 371 -6.71 -47.66 -12.32
N LEU A 372 -7.66 -47.21 -13.15
CA LEU A 372 -8.27 -48.03 -14.19
C LEU A 372 -7.27 -48.48 -15.24
N PHE A 373 -6.45 -47.56 -15.72
CA PHE A 373 -5.40 -47.85 -16.70
C PHE A 373 -4.38 -48.85 -16.14
N GLU A 374 -3.89 -48.60 -14.92
CA GLU A 374 -2.96 -49.51 -14.27
C GLU A 374 -3.55 -50.87 -13.94
N LEU A 375 -4.85 -50.93 -13.62
CA LEU A 375 -5.59 -52.20 -13.42
C LEU A 375 -5.62 -52.98 -14.73
N LYS A 376 -5.99 -52.34 -15.82
CA LYS A 376 -6.02 -52.97 -17.15
C LYS A 376 -4.66 -53.53 -17.56
N GLU A 377 -3.58 -52.76 -17.43
CA GLU A 377 -2.23 -53.22 -17.69
C GLU A 377 -1.82 -54.38 -16.80
N ALA A 378 -2.12 -54.25 -15.49
CA ALA A 378 -1.79 -55.31 -14.54
C ALA A 378 -2.57 -56.62 -14.82
N GLU A 379 -3.87 -56.52 -15.18
CA GLU A 379 -4.70 -57.67 -15.56
C GLU A 379 -4.20 -58.28 -16.87
N GLU A 380 -3.87 -57.51 -17.89
CA GLU A 380 -3.29 -58.03 -19.15
C GLU A 380 -1.94 -58.69 -18.94
N ARG A 381 -1.06 -58.09 -18.11
CA ARG A 381 0.22 -58.71 -17.77
C ARG A 381 0.06 -59.98 -16.93
N ALA A 382 -0.79 -59.98 -15.90
CA ALA A 382 -1.08 -61.15 -15.10
C ALA A 382 -1.66 -62.27 -15.93
N HIS A 383 -2.56 -61.99 -16.90
CA HIS A 383 -3.14 -62.94 -17.81
C HIS A 383 -2.03 -63.62 -18.67
N ILE A 384 -1.05 -62.86 -19.19
CA ILE A 384 0.08 -63.43 -19.91
C ILE A 384 0.93 -64.29 -18.99
N LEU A 385 1.27 -63.87 -17.79
CA LEU A 385 2.08 -64.63 -16.84
C LEU A 385 1.37 -65.91 -16.38
N GLU A 386 0.03 -65.89 -16.26
CA GLU A 386 -0.76 -67.11 -15.96
C GLU A 386 -0.62 -68.12 -17.06
N GLY A 387 -0.68 -67.79 -18.31
CA GLY A 387 -0.40 -68.67 -19.48
C GLY A 387 1.02 -69.21 -19.45
N LEU A 388 2.01 -68.38 -19.14
CA LEU A 388 3.41 -68.81 -19.00
C LEU A 388 3.61 -69.77 -17.84
N ARG A 389 2.91 -69.55 -16.73
CA ARG A 389 2.91 -70.44 -15.55
C ARG A 389 2.34 -71.83 -15.85
N ILE A 390 1.19 -71.87 -16.55
CA ILE A 390 0.59 -73.13 -17.02
C ILE A 390 1.56 -73.89 -17.95
N ALA A 391 2.21 -73.18 -18.88
CA ALA A 391 3.17 -73.77 -19.79
C ALA A 391 4.42 -74.30 -19.06
N LEU A 392 4.94 -73.54 -18.08
CA LEU A 392 6.10 -73.96 -17.24
C LEU A 392 5.79 -75.14 -16.32
N GLN A 393 4.56 -75.26 -15.83
CA GLN A 393 4.14 -76.42 -15.07
C GLN A 393 4.06 -77.70 -15.90
N ASN A 394 3.77 -77.54 -17.20
CA ASN A 394 3.61 -78.64 -18.13
C ASN A 394 4.70 -78.65 -19.26
N ILE A 395 5.92 -78.21 -18.90
CA ILE A 395 6.95 -77.84 -19.88
C ILE A 395 7.32 -78.97 -20.85
N ASP A 396 7.50 -80.17 -20.33
CA ASP A 396 7.90 -81.34 -21.17
C ASP A 396 6.84 -81.64 -22.21
N SER A 397 5.54 -81.59 -21.84
CA SER A 397 4.45 -81.90 -22.76
C SER A 397 4.27 -80.73 -23.80
N VAL A 398 4.45 -79.47 -23.34
CA VAL A 398 4.40 -78.28 -24.22
C VAL A 398 5.54 -78.32 -25.23
N VAL A 399 6.78 -78.57 -24.82
CA VAL A 399 7.94 -78.68 -25.72
C VAL A 399 7.79 -79.83 -26.71
N ALA A 400 7.33 -80.99 -26.23
CA ALA A 400 7.07 -82.13 -27.13
C ALA A 400 6.01 -81.83 -28.17
N PHE A 401 4.94 -81.18 -27.76
CA PHE A 401 3.85 -80.75 -28.68
C PHE A 401 4.34 -79.71 -29.69
N LEU A 402 5.09 -78.70 -29.26
CA LEU A 402 5.67 -77.65 -30.15
C LEU A 402 6.62 -78.25 -31.19
N LYS A 403 7.47 -79.23 -30.80
CA LYS A 403 8.38 -79.95 -31.72
C LYS A 403 7.60 -80.81 -32.76
N GLY A 404 6.41 -81.30 -32.48
CA GLY A 404 5.55 -82.07 -33.37
C GLY A 404 4.65 -81.23 -34.27
N SER A 405 4.49 -79.96 -34.06
CA SER A 405 3.64 -79.05 -34.86
C SER A 405 4.33 -78.69 -36.17
N LYS A 406 3.53 -78.59 -37.24
CA LYS A 406 4.03 -78.31 -38.62
C LYS A 406 4.33 -76.80 -38.84
N ASP A 407 3.56 -75.96 -38.25
CA ASP A 407 3.70 -74.50 -38.33
C ASP A 407 3.25 -73.79 -37.04
N VAL A 408 3.51 -72.48 -36.99
CA VAL A 408 3.18 -71.63 -35.84
C VAL A 408 1.68 -71.56 -35.56
N ASN A 409 0.84 -71.67 -36.59
CA ASN A 409 -0.61 -71.59 -36.47
C ASN A 409 -1.19 -72.89 -35.85
N GLU A 410 -0.67 -74.06 -36.28
CA GLU A 410 -1.00 -75.37 -35.69
C GLU A 410 -0.56 -75.41 -34.23
N ALA A 411 0.63 -74.97 -33.93
CA ALA A 411 1.16 -74.83 -32.56
C ALA A 411 0.27 -73.92 -31.70
N ARG A 412 -0.10 -72.70 -32.17
CA ARG A 412 -0.99 -71.82 -31.50
C ARG A 412 -2.35 -72.44 -31.23
N ALA A 413 -3.00 -72.99 -32.26
CA ALA A 413 -4.33 -73.63 -32.10
C ALA A 413 -4.30 -74.80 -31.14
N GLY A 414 -3.26 -75.63 -31.14
CA GLY A 414 -3.06 -76.71 -30.22
C GLY A 414 -2.83 -76.27 -28.78
N LEU A 415 -2.03 -75.27 -28.54
CA LEU A 415 -1.83 -74.68 -27.20
C LEU A 415 -3.17 -74.17 -26.63
N ILE A 416 -3.97 -73.45 -27.43
CA ILE A 416 -5.28 -73.00 -27.03
C ILE A 416 -6.20 -74.15 -26.66
N LYS A 417 -6.22 -75.19 -27.50
CA LYS A 417 -7.14 -76.33 -27.29
C LYS A 417 -6.71 -77.23 -26.11
N ASN A 418 -5.43 -77.54 -26.02
CA ASN A 418 -4.92 -78.57 -25.05
C ASN A 418 -4.76 -77.99 -23.60
N TYR A 419 -4.50 -76.68 -23.47
CA TYR A 419 -4.25 -76.08 -22.18
C TYR A 419 -5.26 -74.98 -21.84
N SER A 420 -6.35 -74.82 -22.64
CA SER A 420 -7.42 -73.81 -22.43
C SER A 420 -6.87 -72.38 -22.35
N LEU A 421 -5.84 -72.08 -23.14
CA LEU A 421 -5.18 -70.78 -23.18
C LEU A 421 -5.88 -69.80 -24.14
N SER A 422 -5.75 -68.55 -23.86
CA SER A 422 -6.19 -67.51 -24.82
C SER A 422 -5.13 -67.36 -25.96
N GLU A 423 -5.54 -66.73 -27.03
CA GLU A 423 -4.62 -66.44 -28.14
C GLU A 423 -3.39 -65.58 -27.74
N LYS A 424 -3.63 -64.55 -26.85
CA LYS A 424 -2.57 -63.76 -26.28
C LYS A 424 -1.56 -64.60 -25.45
N GLN A 425 -2.07 -65.50 -24.61
CA GLN A 425 -1.26 -66.45 -23.84
C GLN A 425 -0.44 -67.42 -24.71
N ALA A 426 -1.10 -68.03 -25.72
CA ALA A 426 -0.46 -68.94 -26.67
C ALA A 426 0.69 -68.23 -27.42
N ASN A 427 0.47 -66.98 -27.89
CA ASN A 427 1.49 -66.19 -28.58
C ASN A 427 2.67 -65.88 -27.67
N ALA A 428 2.42 -65.50 -26.41
CA ALA A 428 3.46 -65.23 -25.39
C ALA A 428 4.31 -66.48 -25.07
N ILE A 429 3.69 -67.73 -25.14
CA ILE A 429 4.40 -68.98 -24.97
C ILE A 429 5.27 -69.27 -26.21
N LEU A 430 4.77 -69.02 -27.40
CA LEU A 430 5.54 -69.23 -28.64
C LEU A 430 6.72 -68.27 -28.75
N ASP A 431 6.58 -67.05 -28.24
CA ASP A 431 7.65 -66.01 -28.20
C ASP A 431 8.61 -66.20 -27.02
N MET A 432 8.39 -67.22 -26.17
CA MET A 432 9.19 -67.46 -24.97
C MET A 432 10.62 -67.90 -25.33
N LYS A 433 11.62 -67.14 -24.84
CA LYS A 433 13.02 -67.51 -24.92
C LYS A 433 13.35 -68.74 -24.08
N LEU A 434 14.19 -69.69 -24.62
CA LEU A 434 14.64 -70.86 -23.89
C LEU A 434 15.30 -70.56 -22.53
N GLN A 435 15.90 -69.38 -22.37
CA GLN A 435 16.46 -68.93 -21.08
C GLN A 435 15.44 -68.91 -19.94
N ARG A 436 14.14 -68.68 -20.22
CA ARG A 436 13.05 -68.67 -19.20
C ARG A 436 12.71 -70.02 -18.64
N LEU A 437 13.26 -71.07 -19.16
CA LEU A 437 13.11 -72.45 -18.63
C LEU A 437 13.95 -72.76 -17.38
N ILE A 438 14.94 -71.94 -17.10
CA ILE A 438 15.81 -72.04 -15.95
C ILE A 438 15.01 -71.83 -14.62
N SER A 439 15.30 -72.55 -13.57
CA SER A 439 14.58 -72.53 -12.28
C SER A 439 14.49 -71.12 -11.67
N LEU A 440 15.58 -70.37 -11.79
CA LEU A 440 15.62 -68.99 -11.28
C LEU A 440 14.65 -68.05 -12.02
N GLU A 441 14.45 -68.25 -13.30
CA GLU A 441 13.51 -67.44 -14.11
C GLU A 441 12.05 -67.87 -13.86
N ARG A 442 11.81 -69.13 -13.49
CA ARG A 442 10.46 -69.61 -13.05
C ARG A 442 10.06 -68.95 -11.75
N GLU A 443 10.95 -68.84 -10.78
CA GLU A 443 10.70 -68.16 -9.50
C GLU A 443 10.40 -66.69 -9.72
N LYS A 444 11.10 -65.99 -10.63
CA LYS A 444 10.80 -64.59 -10.98
C LYS A 444 9.41 -64.45 -11.56
N ILE A 445 8.96 -65.30 -12.45
CA ILE A 445 7.62 -65.31 -13.06
C ILE A 445 6.53 -65.50 -11.96
N GLU A 446 6.76 -66.40 -11.03
CA GLU A 446 5.81 -66.63 -9.94
C GLU A 446 5.75 -65.43 -9.00
N ASN A 447 6.88 -64.87 -8.61
CA ASN A 447 6.91 -63.66 -7.77
C ASN A 447 6.26 -62.44 -8.46
N GLU A 448 6.57 -62.20 -9.75
CA GLU A 448 5.92 -61.16 -10.55
C GLU A 448 4.39 -61.34 -10.61
N TYR A 449 3.93 -62.57 -10.79
CA TYR A 449 2.50 -62.87 -10.82
C TYR A 449 1.81 -62.60 -9.47
N GLN A 450 2.43 -63.00 -8.34
CA GLN A 450 1.91 -62.72 -7.01
C GLN A 450 1.88 -61.26 -6.69
N GLU A 451 2.92 -60.51 -7.04
CA GLU A 451 2.97 -59.05 -6.88
C GLU A 451 1.87 -58.35 -7.70
N LEU A 452 1.65 -58.79 -8.94
CA LEU A 452 0.58 -58.27 -9.79
C LEU A 452 -0.79 -58.58 -9.22
N GLN A 453 -1.01 -59.79 -8.68
CA GLN A 453 -2.29 -60.12 -8.04
C GLN A 453 -2.57 -59.27 -6.83
N LYS A 454 -1.57 -58.95 -6.00
CA LYS A 454 -1.71 -58.00 -4.88
C LYS A 454 -2.05 -56.62 -5.39
N LYS A 455 -1.36 -56.14 -6.45
CA LYS A 455 -1.59 -54.83 -7.09
C LYS A 455 -3.01 -54.74 -7.66
N ILE A 456 -3.49 -55.81 -8.35
CA ILE A 456 -4.84 -55.87 -8.91
C ILE A 456 -5.89 -55.80 -7.80
N ALA A 457 -5.72 -56.54 -6.72
CA ALA A 457 -6.62 -56.52 -5.58
C ALA A 457 -6.68 -55.11 -4.97
N TRP A 458 -5.53 -54.49 -4.73
CA TRP A 458 -5.43 -53.13 -4.18
C TRP A 458 -6.10 -52.09 -5.13
N LEU A 459 -5.83 -52.17 -6.45
CA LEU A 459 -6.41 -51.23 -7.42
C LEU A 459 -7.97 -51.41 -7.47
N LYS A 460 -8.47 -52.63 -7.35
CA LYS A 460 -9.92 -52.87 -7.26
C LYS A 460 -10.53 -52.25 -5.99
N GLU A 461 -9.84 -52.37 -4.87
CA GLU A 461 -10.25 -51.69 -3.64
C GLU A 461 -10.24 -50.17 -3.73
N VAL A 462 -9.20 -49.58 -4.36
CA VAL A 462 -9.10 -48.12 -4.58
C VAL A 462 -10.28 -47.61 -5.47
N LEU A 463 -10.59 -48.37 -6.52
CA LEU A 463 -11.70 -48.01 -7.43
C LEU A 463 -13.08 -48.16 -6.80
N ALA A 464 -13.23 -49.03 -5.79
CA ALA A 464 -14.49 -49.26 -5.08
C ALA A 464 -14.76 -48.22 -3.96
N ASP A 465 -13.71 -47.57 -3.41
CA ASP A 465 -13.82 -46.65 -2.27
C ASP A 465 -13.21 -45.29 -2.56
N VAL A 466 -14.06 -44.28 -2.60
CA VAL A 466 -13.66 -42.87 -2.80
C VAL A 466 -12.74 -42.40 -1.69
N ASN A 467 -12.85 -42.92 -0.45
CA ASN A 467 -11.96 -42.48 0.63
C ASN A 467 -10.52 -42.97 0.39
N LYS A 468 -10.32 -44.13 -0.24
CA LYS A 468 -8.98 -44.59 -0.65
C LYS A 468 -8.38 -43.68 -1.74
N ILE A 469 -9.19 -43.22 -2.71
CA ILE A 469 -8.76 -42.23 -3.71
C ILE A 469 -8.33 -40.92 -3.01
N LEU A 470 -9.13 -40.41 -2.08
CA LEU A 470 -8.81 -39.23 -1.28
C LEU A 470 -7.55 -39.41 -0.43
N GLY A 471 -7.34 -40.63 0.12
CA GLY A 471 -6.10 -40.99 0.83
C GLY A 471 -4.86 -40.84 -0.05
N ILE A 472 -4.92 -41.38 -1.28
CA ILE A 472 -3.83 -41.27 -2.26
C ILE A 472 -3.55 -39.79 -2.58
N ILE A 473 -4.59 -39.00 -2.81
CA ILE A 473 -4.44 -37.55 -3.10
C ILE A 473 -3.74 -36.83 -1.95
N LYS A 474 -4.10 -37.15 -0.68
CA LYS A 474 -3.45 -36.54 0.49
C LYS A 474 -1.96 -36.91 0.58
N GLU A 475 -1.61 -38.18 0.33
CA GLU A 475 -0.22 -38.61 0.33
C GLU A 475 0.60 -37.92 -0.75
N GLU A 476 0.08 -37.86 -1.98
CA GLU A 476 0.72 -37.13 -3.09
C GLU A 476 0.92 -35.64 -2.76
N LEU A 477 -0.06 -34.98 -2.16
CA LEU A 477 0.05 -33.59 -1.74
C LEU A 477 1.07 -33.40 -0.62
N LYS A 478 1.17 -34.30 0.34
CA LYS A 478 2.18 -34.24 1.39
C LYS A 478 3.59 -34.40 0.83
N GLU A 479 3.81 -35.36 -0.09
CA GLU A 479 5.10 -35.51 -0.78
C GLU A 479 5.49 -34.23 -1.52
N ILE A 480 4.54 -33.59 -2.20
CA ILE A 480 4.77 -32.34 -2.91
C ILE A 480 5.12 -31.23 -1.92
N LYS A 481 4.42 -31.13 -0.79
CA LYS A 481 4.74 -30.18 0.28
C LYS A 481 6.16 -30.39 0.82
N GLU A 482 6.58 -31.60 1.05
CA GLU A 482 7.94 -31.93 1.52
C GLU A 482 9.03 -31.57 0.51
N ARG A 483 8.76 -31.73 -0.79
CA ARG A 483 9.75 -31.46 -1.85
C ARG A 483 9.82 -30.01 -2.27
N TYR A 484 8.72 -29.26 -2.24
CA TYR A 484 8.59 -27.94 -2.84
C TYR A 484 8.08 -26.87 -1.88
N GLY A 485 7.76 -27.24 -0.62
CA GLY A 485 7.33 -26.29 0.41
C GLY A 485 8.43 -25.29 0.72
N ASP A 486 8.07 -24.04 0.84
CA ASP A 486 8.95 -22.93 1.21
C ASP A 486 8.20 -21.94 2.13
N ASP A 487 8.97 -21.00 2.69
CA ASP A 487 8.42 -19.97 3.54
C ASP A 487 7.67 -18.90 2.72
N ARG A 488 6.71 -18.26 3.38
CA ARG A 488 6.00 -17.11 2.83
C ARG A 488 6.97 -15.95 2.59
N ARG A 489 6.88 -15.30 1.43
CA ARG A 489 7.67 -14.13 1.05
C ARG A 489 6.97 -12.83 1.40
N THR A 490 5.65 -12.76 1.16
CA THR A 490 4.84 -11.55 1.36
C THR A 490 4.37 -11.46 2.82
N GLU A 491 4.70 -10.38 3.49
CA GLU A 491 4.23 -10.08 4.85
C GLU A 491 2.81 -9.51 4.82
N ILE A 492 2.02 -9.75 5.87
CA ILE A 492 0.66 -9.20 6.00
C ILE A 492 0.61 -8.43 7.32
N ILE A 493 0.38 -7.12 7.23
CA ILE A 493 0.27 -6.25 8.40
C ILE A 493 -1.16 -5.74 8.56
N GLU A 494 -1.58 -5.59 9.81
CA GLU A 494 -2.82 -4.89 10.14
C GLU A 494 -2.48 -3.42 10.35
N LEU A 495 -2.92 -2.56 9.45
CA LEU A 495 -2.81 -1.11 9.60
C LEU A 495 -4.23 -0.56 9.75
N GLU A 496 -4.51 0.03 10.89
CA GLU A 496 -5.76 0.76 11.11
C GLU A 496 -5.62 2.16 10.50
N GLY A 497 -6.37 2.42 9.45
CA GLY A 497 -6.52 3.74 8.85
C GLY A 497 -5.72 4.00 7.58
N GLU A 498 -6.02 5.14 6.97
CA GLU A 498 -5.27 5.72 5.85
C GLU A 498 -4.22 6.69 6.39
N ILE A 499 -3.12 6.88 5.66
CA ILE A 499 -2.12 7.90 5.99
C ILE A 499 -2.81 9.26 6.02
N THR A 500 -2.76 9.93 7.16
CA THR A 500 -3.41 11.23 7.35
C THR A 500 -2.61 12.35 6.69
N THR A 501 -3.27 13.44 6.33
CA THR A 501 -2.58 14.63 5.78
C THR A 501 -1.52 15.17 6.74
N GLU A 502 -1.72 14.99 8.04
CA GLU A 502 -0.77 15.39 9.08
C GLU A 502 0.54 14.59 9.03
N GLU A 503 0.46 13.29 8.73
CA GLU A 503 1.63 12.41 8.59
C GLU A 503 2.44 12.67 7.32
N LEU A 504 1.86 13.38 6.35
CA LEU A 504 2.52 13.78 5.12
C LEU A 504 3.29 15.10 5.22
N VAL A 505 3.04 15.89 6.27
CA VAL A 505 3.63 17.21 6.45
C VAL A 505 4.66 17.18 7.58
N PRO A 506 5.92 17.60 7.34
CA PRO A 506 6.92 17.66 8.39
C PRO A 506 6.51 18.69 9.46
N ASN A 507 6.65 18.35 10.75
CA ASN A 507 6.33 19.25 11.86
C ASN A 507 7.46 20.26 12.12
N THR A 508 7.80 21.06 11.11
CA THR A 508 8.82 22.11 11.16
C THR A 508 8.25 23.44 11.68
N GLY A 509 9.14 24.33 12.13
CA GLY A 509 8.78 25.69 12.55
C GLY A 509 8.29 26.52 11.37
N VAL A 510 7.21 27.24 11.60
CA VAL A 510 6.57 28.11 10.62
C VAL A 510 6.13 29.44 11.23
N VAL A 511 6.09 30.45 10.41
CA VAL A 511 5.61 31.80 10.75
C VAL A 511 4.25 32.00 10.08
N VAL A 512 3.20 32.16 10.86
CA VAL A 512 1.86 32.50 10.36
C VAL A 512 1.70 34.01 10.44
N VAL A 513 1.43 34.65 9.32
CA VAL A 513 1.26 36.10 9.18
C VAL A 513 -0.21 36.40 8.92
N ILE A 514 -0.78 37.29 9.68
CA ILE A 514 -2.19 37.72 9.57
C ILE A 514 -2.22 39.22 9.32
N THR A 515 -2.95 39.67 8.27
CA THR A 515 -3.11 41.08 7.93
C THR A 515 -4.37 41.66 8.52
N ASN A 516 -4.44 42.99 8.57
CA ASN A 516 -5.60 43.73 9.10
C ASN A 516 -6.89 43.50 8.27
N ARG A 517 -6.75 43.27 6.97
CA ARG A 517 -7.89 42.94 6.06
C ARG A 517 -8.29 41.47 6.14
N GLY A 518 -7.65 40.66 7.02
CA GLY A 518 -7.99 39.26 7.24
C GLY A 518 -7.39 38.32 6.18
N TYR A 519 -6.24 38.66 5.58
CA TYR A 519 -5.45 37.71 4.82
C TYR A 519 -4.51 36.95 5.75
N ILE A 520 -4.34 35.65 5.48
CA ILE A 520 -3.48 34.78 6.26
C ILE A 520 -2.56 33.98 5.35
N LYS A 521 -1.32 33.81 5.78
CA LYS A 521 -0.33 32.98 5.08
C LYS A 521 0.59 32.28 6.08
N ARG A 522 1.20 31.22 5.63
CA ARG A 522 2.25 30.49 6.33
C ARG A 522 3.55 30.59 5.54
N VAL A 523 4.64 30.85 6.24
CA VAL A 523 5.98 30.95 5.66
C VAL A 523 6.91 30.06 6.48
N PRO A 524 7.74 29.18 5.86
CA PRO A 524 8.72 28.41 6.60
C PRO A 524 9.66 29.30 7.44
N LEU A 525 9.96 28.93 8.66
CA LEU A 525 10.82 29.71 9.55
C LEU A 525 12.22 29.88 8.94
N SER A 526 12.68 28.92 8.13
CA SER A 526 13.94 28.95 7.40
C SER A 526 14.07 30.11 6.37
N GLU A 527 12.95 30.67 5.89
CA GLU A 527 12.96 31.84 5.00
C GLU A 527 13.27 33.15 5.74
N TYR A 528 13.16 33.15 7.06
CA TYR A 528 13.53 34.30 7.92
C TYR A 528 15.01 34.20 8.35
N LYS A 529 15.94 34.16 7.38
CA LYS A 529 17.38 34.15 7.67
C LYS A 529 17.83 35.42 8.38
N VAL A 530 18.62 35.27 9.42
CA VAL A 530 19.26 36.33 10.17
C VAL A 530 20.17 37.14 9.28
N GLN A 531 19.97 38.46 9.24
CA GLN A 531 20.91 39.40 8.63
C GLN A 531 21.78 40.03 9.72
N HIS A 532 23.12 39.94 9.57
CA HIS A 532 24.06 40.60 10.44
C HIS A 532 23.97 42.12 10.30
N ARG A 533 24.44 42.85 11.35
CA ARG A 533 24.48 44.31 11.43
C ARG A 533 24.95 44.93 10.12
N GLY A 534 24.14 45.87 9.53
CA GLY A 534 24.47 46.62 8.34
C GLY A 534 23.67 46.25 7.09
N GLY A 535 22.75 45.26 7.13
CA GLY A 535 21.84 44.92 6.07
C GLY A 535 20.68 45.93 5.96
N LYS A 536 20.24 46.26 4.74
CA LYS A 536 19.01 47.02 4.51
C LYS A 536 17.84 46.15 4.99
N GLY A 537 17.02 46.68 5.92
CA GLY A 537 15.80 46.01 6.39
C GLY A 537 14.99 45.47 5.21
N VAL A 538 14.54 44.18 5.34
CA VAL A 538 13.77 43.54 4.30
C VAL A 538 12.29 43.74 4.58
N ILE A 539 11.56 44.23 3.61
CA ILE A 539 10.09 44.39 3.68
C ILE A 539 9.45 43.04 3.88
N GLY A 540 8.69 42.86 4.97
CA GLY A 540 8.06 41.62 5.38
C GLY A 540 6.86 41.16 4.54
N ALA A 541 6.25 42.03 3.76
CA ALA A 541 5.22 41.79 2.77
C ALA A 541 5.07 43.03 1.90
N GLU A 542 4.95 42.90 0.57
CA GLU A 542 4.33 43.92 -0.25
C GLU A 542 2.84 43.84 -0.04
N THR A 543 2.31 44.70 0.82
CA THR A 543 0.87 44.87 0.98
C THR A 543 0.39 45.87 -0.09
N LYS A 544 -0.77 45.56 -0.69
CA LYS A 544 -1.49 46.59 -1.51
C LYS A 544 -1.70 47.82 -0.63
N GLU A 545 -1.60 49.01 -1.22
CA GLU A 545 -1.69 50.32 -0.59
C GLU A 545 -2.85 50.48 0.41
N GLU A 546 -2.97 49.84 1.48
CA GLU A 546 -3.98 49.94 2.58
C GLU A 546 -4.12 48.70 3.45
N ASP A 547 -3.28 47.62 3.29
CA ASP A 547 -3.30 46.50 4.18
C ASP A 547 -1.93 46.36 4.91
N PHE A 548 -1.94 45.90 6.17
CA PHE A 548 -0.74 45.76 6.95
C PHE A 548 -0.77 44.46 7.80
N VAL A 549 0.38 43.99 8.18
CA VAL A 549 0.52 42.84 9.07
C VAL A 549 -0.04 43.21 10.43
N LYS A 550 -1.14 42.57 10.84
CA LYS A 550 -1.78 42.77 12.12
C LYS A 550 -1.07 41.96 13.21
N ASP A 551 -0.67 40.73 12.89
CA ASP A 551 0.00 39.85 13.84
C ASP A 551 0.84 38.77 13.13
N VAL A 552 1.82 38.23 13.89
CA VAL A 552 2.75 37.20 13.49
C VAL A 552 2.83 36.13 14.58
N ILE A 553 2.55 34.89 14.23
CA ILE A 553 2.62 33.75 15.14
C ILE A 553 3.74 32.82 14.70
N VAL A 554 4.70 32.57 15.58
CA VAL A 554 5.71 31.53 15.37
C VAL A 554 5.19 30.24 15.99
N THR A 555 5.09 29.20 15.22
CA THR A 555 4.54 27.90 15.65
C THR A 555 5.08 26.73 14.82
N LYS A 556 4.61 25.52 15.06
CA LYS A 556 4.94 24.31 14.26
C LYS A 556 3.78 23.96 13.32
N ASN A 557 4.07 23.24 12.23
CA ASN A 557 3.08 22.85 11.23
C ASN A 557 1.88 22.10 11.82
N HIS A 558 2.09 21.23 12.81
CA HIS A 558 1.02 20.44 13.43
C HIS A 558 0.28 21.18 14.56
N SER A 559 0.69 22.40 14.91
CA SER A 559 0.02 23.18 15.94
C SER A 559 -1.39 23.58 15.53
N HIS A 560 -2.30 23.61 16.48
CA HIS A 560 -3.62 24.21 16.29
C HIS A 560 -3.55 25.72 16.43
N ILE A 561 -4.24 26.42 15.56
CA ILE A 561 -4.48 27.86 15.69
C ILE A 561 -5.97 28.06 15.94
N LEU A 562 -6.28 28.61 17.08
CA LEU A 562 -7.63 28.94 17.52
C LEU A 562 -7.95 30.38 17.09
N PHE A 563 -9.02 30.59 16.36
CA PHE A 563 -9.50 31.91 15.91
C PHE A 563 -10.80 32.24 16.64
N PHE A 564 -10.76 33.27 17.44
CA PHE A 564 -11.91 33.73 18.21
C PHE A 564 -12.60 34.88 17.45
N THR A 565 -13.92 34.85 17.45
CA THR A 565 -14.74 35.86 16.78
C THR A 565 -15.32 36.87 17.77
N ASP A 566 -15.64 38.07 17.29
CA ASP A 566 -16.33 39.13 18.02
C ASP A 566 -17.63 38.66 18.66
N LYS A 567 -18.29 37.63 18.06
CA LYS A 567 -19.51 37.01 18.58
C LYS A 567 -19.28 35.87 19.59
N GLY A 568 -18.03 35.71 20.08
CA GLY A 568 -17.69 34.74 21.12
C GLY A 568 -17.64 33.28 20.65
N ARG A 569 -17.41 33.03 19.36
CA ARG A 569 -17.17 31.68 18.84
C ARG A 569 -15.68 31.44 18.60
N VAL A 570 -15.30 30.17 18.51
CA VAL A 570 -13.93 29.77 18.16
C VAL A 570 -13.94 28.77 17.02
N HIS A 571 -13.04 28.98 16.08
CA HIS A 571 -12.74 28.11 14.94
C HIS A 571 -11.30 27.61 15.04
N TRP A 572 -10.97 26.50 14.37
CA TRP A 572 -9.63 25.88 14.37
C TRP A 572 -9.10 25.69 12.96
N LEU A 573 -7.80 25.86 12.83
CA LEU A 573 -7.01 25.32 11.73
C LEU A 573 -5.72 24.72 12.29
N LYS A 574 -5.28 23.61 11.70
CA LYS A 574 -3.88 23.21 11.84
C LYS A 574 -3.01 24.17 11.03
N ALA A 575 -1.82 24.52 11.52
CA ALA A 575 -0.97 25.48 10.85
C ALA A 575 -0.64 25.05 9.39
N TYR A 576 -0.47 23.73 9.15
CA TYR A 576 -0.24 23.21 7.79
C TYR A 576 -1.41 23.39 6.82
N GLN A 577 -2.62 23.61 7.31
CA GLN A 577 -3.80 23.89 6.46
C GLN A 577 -3.83 25.34 5.94
N ILE A 578 -3.02 26.22 6.53
CA ILE A 578 -2.84 27.60 6.05
C ILE A 578 -1.92 27.54 4.82
N PRO A 579 -2.29 28.19 3.71
CA PRO A 579 -1.49 28.18 2.49
C PRO A 579 -0.06 28.64 2.71
N GLU A 580 0.89 27.81 2.27
CA GLU A 580 2.29 28.20 2.23
C GLU A 580 2.55 29.11 1.06
N THR A 581 3.14 30.25 1.31
CA THR A 581 3.45 31.25 0.28
C THR A 581 4.79 31.88 0.61
N GLY A 582 5.46 32.38 -0.42
CA GLY A 582 6.70 33.14 -0.22
C GLY A 582 6.47 34.41 0.62
N ARG A 583 7.56 34.92 1.19
CA ARG A 583 7.58 36.05 2.13
C ARG A 583 6.83 37.28 1.62
N TYR A 584 6.85 37.54 0.30
CA TYR A 584 6.25 38.73 -0.33
C TYR A 584 4.82 38.56 -0.84
N ALA A 585 4.29 37.36 -0.86
CA ALA A 585 2.93 37.10 -1.32
C ALA A 585 1.87 37.57 -0.32
N SER A 586 0.69 37.99 -0.80
CA SER A 586 -0.37 38.54 0.03
C SER A 586 -1.17 37.52 0.87
N GLY A 587 -1.00 36.23 0.61
CA GLY A 587 -1.73 35.16 1.33
C GLY A 587 -3.16 34.96 0.82
N LYS A 588 -3.98 34.25 1.60
CA LYS A 588 -5.38 33.92 1.29
C LYS A 588 -6.33 34.55 2.31
N ALA A 589 -7.50 34.97 1.89
CA ALA A 589 -8.50 35.51 2.82
C ALA A 589 -8.95 34.45 3.83
N ILE A 590 -8.90 34.75 5.10
CA ILE A 590 -9.21 33.81 6.19
C ILE A 590 -10.65 33.30 6.14
N ILE A 591 -11.59 34.10 5.64
CA ILE A 591 -12.99 33.72 5.41
C ILE A 591 -13.13 32.56 4.41
N SER A 592 -12.13 32.36 3.53
CA SER A 592 -12.12 31.23 2.59
C SER A 592 -11.59 29.92 3.21
N LEU A 593 -11.01 30.01 4.39
CA LEU A 593 -10.48 28.86 5.13
C LEU A 593 -11.39 28.45 6.31
N LEU A 594 -12.13 29.44 6.87
CA LEU A 594 -13.03 29.25 8.00
C LEU A 594 -14.46 29.57 7.56
N ASP A 595 -15.44 28.79 8.02
CA ASP A 595 -16.86 29.02 7.80
C ASP A 595 -17.38 30.12 8.77
N LEU A 596 -17.02 31.37 8.45
CA LEU A 596 -17.39 32.54 9.22
C LEU A 596 -18.73 33.11 8.70
N LYS A 597 -19.78 33.10 9.53
CA LYS A 597 -21.10 33.66 9.22
C LYS A 597 -21.20 35.05 9.80
N ASP A 598 -20.88 36.08 9.04
CA ASP A 598 -20.96 37.49 9.44
C ASP A 598 -20.24 37.81 10.77
N GLU A 599 -19.13 37.14 11.02
CA GLU A 599 -18.30 37.30 12.20
C GLU A 599 -16.92 37.83 11.85
N ARG A 600 -16.31 38.61 12.75
CA ARG A 600 -14.94 39.11 12.60
C ARG A 600 -14.02 38.41 13.58
N ILE A 601 -12.81 38.12 13.16
CA ILE A 601 -11.82 37.57 14.08
C ILE A 601 -11.27 38.69 14.97
N SER A 602 -11.46 38.53 16.27
CA SER A 602 -10.99 39.45 17.34
C SER A 602 -9.63 39.04 17.86
N SER A 603 -9.39 37.74 18.11
CA SER A 603 -8.16 37.24 18.68
C SER A 603 -7.83 35.85 18.13
N TRP A 604 -6.57 35.43 18.22
CA TRP A 604 -6.08 34.11 17.81
C TRP A 604 -4.97 33.64 18.71
N ILE A 605 -4.89 32.32 18.91
CA ILE A 605 -3.93 31.69 19.80
C ILE A 605 -3.38 30.43 19.13
N SER A 606 -2.05 30.25 19.16
CA SER A 606 -1.42 28.99 18.81
C SER A 606 -1.35 28.06 20.02
N VAL A 607 -1.76 26.80 19.77
CA VAL A 607 -1.65 25.70 20.75
C VAL A 607 -0.70 24.65 20.15
N PRO A 608 0.57 24.67 20.54
CA PRO A 608 1.53 23.63 20.14
C PRO A 608 1.29 22.35 20.96
N GLY A 609 0.95 21.26 20.28
CA GLY A 609 0.71 19.96 20.92
C GLY A 609 -0.71 19.77 21.45
N GLU A 610 -0.82 19.11 22.60
CA GLU A 610 -2.09 18.72 23.21
C GLU A 610 -2.78 19.85 23.97
N PHE A 611 -4.10 19.76 24.08
CA PHE A 611 -4.91 20.72 24.84
C PHE A 611 -4.88 20.35 26.34
N LYS A 612 -3.90 20.93 27.07
CA LYS A 612 -3.64 20.59 28.48
C LYS A 612 -4.74 21.14 29.42
N GLU A 613 -5.15 20.35 30.38
CA GLU A 613 -6.10 20.76 31.43
C GLU A 613 -5.54 21.85 32.35
N SER A 614 -4.21 21.90 32.53
CA SER A 614 -3.50 22.88 33.36
C SER A 614 -3.34 24.27 32.73
N GLU A 615 -3.79 24.43 31.47
CA GLU A 615 -3.73 25.71 30.76
C GLU A 615 -5.14 26.27 30.57
N TYR A 616 -5.24 27.58 30.55
CA TYR A 616 -6.53 28.26 30.49
C TYR A 616 -6.55 29.32 29.38
N LEU A 617 -7.76 29.61 28.94
CA LEU A 617 -8.06 30.74 28.07
C LEU A 617 -8.85 31.77 28.91
N LEU A 618 -8.27 32.96 29.09
CA LEU A 618 -8.95 34.09 29.66
C LEU A 618 -9.48 34.97 28.53
N MET A 619 -10.78 35.03 28.40
CA MET A 619 -11.54 35.80 27.42
C MET A 619 -11.97 37.12 28.01
N VAL A 620 -11.88 38.23 27.30
CA VAL A 620 -12.21 39.55 27.74
C VAL A 620 -13.14 40.24 26.74
N THR A 621 -14.26 40.78 27.24
CA THR A 621 -15.24 41.45 26.37
C THR A 621 -15.10 42.96 26.43
N LYS A 622 -15.67 43.64 25.47
CA LYS A 622 -15.71 45.10 25.33
C LYS A 622 -16.31 45.79 26.55
N ASN A 623 -17.33 45.18 27.15
CA ASN A 623 -18.03 45.71 28.34
C ASN A 623 -17.40 45.30 29.66
N GLY A 624 -16.16 44.73 29.64
CA GLY A 624 -15.38 44.47 30.82
C GLY A 624 -15.73 43.14 31.55
N ILE A 625 -16.38 42.23 30.86
CA ILE A 625 -16.61 40.85 31.34
C ILE A 625 -15.37 40.02 31.09
N VAL A 626 -15.02 39.15 32.04
CA VAL A 626 -13.93 38.18 31.88
C VAL A 626 -14.43 36.76 32.12
N LYS A 627 -13.85 35.82 31.47
CA LYS A 627 -14.18 34.42 31.59
C LYS A 627 -12.92 33.57 31.48
N ARG A 628 -12.71 32.67 32.43
CA ARG A 628 -11.63 31.67 32.39
C ARG A 628 -12.21 30.29 32.08
N THR A 629 -11.61 29.61 31.10
CA THR A 629 -12.03 28.27 30.70
C THR A 629 -10.77 27.43 30.43
N SER A 630 -10.74 26.17 30.91
CA SER A 630 -9.62 25.25 30.62
C SER A 630 -9.48 25.03 29.14
N LEU A 631 -8.24 24.98 28.65
CA LEU A 631 -7.89 24.77 27.25
C LEU A 631 -8.39 23.41 26.73
N SER A 632 -8.44 22.37 27.57
CA SER A 632 -8.96 21.04 27.24
C SER A 632 -10.44 21.05 26.79
N ASN A 633 -11.20 22.06 27.16
CA ASN A 633 -12.60 22.23 26.70
C ASN A 633 -12.70 22.52 25.18
N PHE A 634 -11.58 22.77 24.52
CA PHE A 634 -11.50 23.14 23.09
C PHE A 634 -10.83 22.07 22.23
N ASP A 635 -10.66 20.85 22.73
CA ASP A 635 -9.97 19.72 22.05
C ASP A 635 -10.75 19.13 20.87
N LYS A 636 -12.09 19.36 20.80
CA LYS A 636 -12.97 18.77 19.79
C LYS A 636 -13.50 19.81 18.81
N PRO A 637 -12.78 20.04 17.70
CA PRO A 637 -13.20 21.01 16.69
C PRO A 637 -14.47 20.56 15.95
N ARG A 638 -15.27 21.55 15.54
CA ARG A 638 -16.43 21.37 14.64
C ARG A 638 -16.33 22.32 13.47
N LYS A 639 -16.68 21.86 12.27
CA LYS A 639 -16.54 22.60 11.01
C LYS A 639 -17.16 24.02 11.04
N GLY A 640 -18.28 24.22 11.75
CA GLY A 640 -18.93 25.54 11.93
C GLY A 640 -18.50 26.29 13.20
N GLY A 641 -17.37 25.94 13.83
CA GLY A 641 -16.92 26.49 15.09
C GLY A 641 -17.80 26.11 16.30
N ILE A 642 -17.37 26.47 17.50
CA ILE A 642 -18.12 26.24 18.75
C ILE A 642 -18.20 27.55 19.55
N ILE A 643 -19.17 27.63 20.45
CA ILE A 643 -19.29 28.75 21.39
C ILE A 643 -18.13 28.70 22.36
N ALA A 644 -17.37 29.79 22.49
CA ALA A 644 -16.31 29.97 23.46
C ALA A 644 -16.80 30.76 24.68
N ILE A 645 -17.64 31.75 24.47
CA ILE A 645 -18.31 32.57 25.50
C ILE A 645 -19.70 32.97 25.01
N THR A 646 -20.68 32.99 25.89
CA THR A 646 -21.99 33.56 25.58
C THR A 646 -21.99 35.06 25.91
N LEU A 647 -22.12 35.91 24.90
CA LEU A 647 -22.12 37.34 25.02
C LEU A 647 -23.53 37.87 25.36
N LYS A 648 -23.60 39.02 26.04
CA LYS A 648 -24.84 39.79 26.24
C LYS A 648 -25.12 40.56 24.96
N GLU A 649 -26.37 41.03 24.78
CA GLU A 649 -26.73 41.94 23.71
C GLU A 649 -25.83 43.17 23.71
N SER A 650 -25.31 43.57 22.55
CA SER A 650 -24.37 44.69 22.35
C SER A 650 -22.95 44.52 22.95
N ASP A 651 -22.55 43.33 23.44
CA ASP A 651 -21.19 43.10 23.86
C ASP A 651 -20.40 42.34 22.76
N GLU A 652 -19.09 42.49 22.74
CA GLU A 652 -18.18 41.90 21.75
C GLU A 652 -17.02 41.30 22.50
N LEU A 653 -16.53 40.11 22.03
CA LEU A 653 -15.27 39.56 22.51
C LEU A 653 -14.12 40.36 21.86
N ILE A 654 -13.27 40.95 22.70
CA ILE A 654 -12.18 41.81 22.25
C ILE A 654 -10.87 41.05 22.21
N ASP A 655 -10.57 40.27 23.26
CA ASP A 655 -9.27 39.61 23.35
C ASP A 655 -9.37 38.28 24.08
N VAL A 656 -8.44 37.39 23.79
CA VAL A 656 -8.28 36.09 24.46
C VAL A 656 -6.79 35.86 24.70
N ILE A 657 -6.43 35.55 25.94
CA ILE A 657 -5.06 35.28 26.33
C ILE A 657 -4.96 33.86 26.90
N ARG A 658 -3.85 33.18 26.62
CA ARG A 658 -3.53 31.86 27.17
C ARG A 658 -2.73 32.07 28.46
N THR A 659 -3.17 31.41 29.56
CA THR A 659 -2.62 31.54 30.89
C THR A 659 -2.34 30.17 31.52
N SER A 660 -1.53 30.12 32.55
CA SER A 660 -1.13 28.90 33.27
C SER A 660 -1.95 28.57 34.50
N GLY A 661 -3.01 29.32 34.79
CA GLY A 661 -3.94 29.07 35.89
C GLY A 661 -3.66 29.88 37.13
N ASN A 662 -2.53 30.53 37.30
CA ASN A 662 -2.17 31.33 38.47
C ASN A 662 -1.35 32.58 38.07
N GLU A 663 -1.80 33.29 37.07
CA GLU A 663 -1.12 34.47 36.55
C GLU A 663 -1.89 35.76 36.91
N ASP A 664 -1.13 36.83 37.12
CA ASP A 664 -1.72 38.16 37.15
C ASP A 664 -1.96 38.65 35.70
N VAL A 665 -3.12 39.26 35.53
CA VAL A 665 -3.53 39.80 34.21
C VAL A 665 -3.90 41.29 34.37
N ILE A 666 -3.63 42.05 33.30
CA ILE A 666 -3.99 43.45 33.21
C ILE A 666 -4.98 43.62 32.07
N ILE A 667 -6.08 44.29 32.36
CA ILE A 667 -7.10 44.75 31.39
C ILE A 667 -7.02 46.26 31.32
N ALA A 668 -6.98 46.82 30.13
CA ALA A 668 -6.94 48.26 29.92
C ALA A 668 -8.14 48.75 29.12
N THR A 669 -8.52 50.02 29.35
CA THR A 669 -9.64 50.68 28.72
C THR A 669 -9.20 51.77 27.78
N LYS A 670 -10.09 52.15 26.87
CA LYS A 670 -9.94 53.18 25.84
C LYS A 670 -9.60 54.54 26.48
N ASN A 671 -10.19 54.85 27.63
CA ASN A 671 -10.00 56.13 28.32
C ASN A 671 -8.80 56.10 29.32
N GLY A 672 -7.92 55.05 29.20
CA GLY A 672 -6.65 55.05 29.89
C GLY A 672 -6.69 54.52 31.33
N GLN A 673 -7.70 53.78 31.74
CA GLN A 673 -7.71 53.03 32.97
C GLN A 673 -7.09 51.62 32.77
N ALA A 674 -6.57 51.00 33.83
CA ALA A 674 -6.17 49.61 33.82
C ALA A 674 -6.39 48.97 35.21
N ILE A 675 -6.78 47.69 35.21
CA ILE A 675 -6.90 46.89 36.40
C ILE A 675 -5.99 45.67 36.32
N ARG A 676 -5.24 45.41 37.40
CA ARG A 676 -4.46 44.18 37.57
C ARG A 676 -5.11 43.31 38.65
N PHE A 677 -5.35 42.04 38.32
CA PHE A 677 -5.88 41.04 39.23
C PHE A 677 -5.36 39.66 38.92
N ASN A 678 -5.40 38.74 39.87
CA ASN A 678 -5.05 37.34 39.61
C ASN A 678 -6.15 36.63 38.81
N GLU A 679 -5.78 35.91 37.77
CA GLU A 679 -6.76 35.16 36.93
C GLU A 679 -7.62 34.18 37.75
N GLY A 680 -7.10 33.66 38.89
CA GLY A 680 -7.83 32.80 39.81
C GLY A 680 -9.10 33.44 40.38
N ASP A 681 -9.16 34.79 40.46
CA ASP A 681 -10.34 35.49 40.86
C ASP A 681 -11.51 35.33 39.88
N ALA A 682 -11.21 35.02 38.64
CA ALA A 682 -12.20 34.59 37.65
C ALA A 682 -12.36 33.06 37.72
N ARG A 683 -13.38 32.59 38.42
CA ARG A 683 -13.65 31.15 38.56
C ARG A 683 -13.67 30.47 37.19
N GLU A 684 -13.14 29.27 37.10
CA GLU A 684 -13.22 28.44 35.93
C GLU A 684 -14.70 28.10 35.61
N THR A 685 -15.05 28.21 34.33
CA THR A 685 -16.41 27.95 33.83
C THR A 685 -16.38 27.26 32.47
N GLY A 686 -17.43 26.47 32.16
CA GLY A 686 -17.58 25.84 30.88
C GLY A 686 -17.78 26.84 29.71
N ARG A 687 -17.64 26.39 28.49
CA ARG A 687 -17.67 27.22 27.27
C ARG A 687 -18.89 28.13 27.10
N THR A 688 -20.06 27.67 27.45
CA THR A 688 -21.35 28.39 27.27
C THR A 688 -21.66 29.41 28.36
N ALA A 689 -20.77 29.60 29.35
CA ALA A 689 -20.99 30.60 30.42
C ALA A 689 -20.75 32.04 29.90
N GLN A 690 -21.36 33.03 30.53
CA GLN A 690 -21.23 34.46 30.21
C GLN A 690 -19.99 35.11 30.84
N GLY A 691 -19.40 34.51 31.86
CA GLY A 691 -18.28 35.11 32.60
C GLY A 691 -18.72 35.99 33.78
N VAL A 692 -17.76 36.75 34.30
CA VAL A 692 -17.91 37.62 35.49
C VAL A 692 -17.34 39.00 35.19
N ILE A 693 -17.70 40.02 35.98
CA ILE A 693 -17.17 41.37 35.82
C ILE A 693 -15.66 41.36 36.13
N GLY A 694 -14.82 41.69 35.15
CA GLY A 694 -13.38 41.90 35.29
C GLY A 694 -13.04 43.33 35.71
N ILE A 695 -13.59 44.33 35.01
CA ILE A 695 -13.42 45.74 35.24
C ILE A 695 -14.78 46.44 35.15
N ARG A 696 -15.03 47.44 36.02
CA ARG A 696 -16.20 48.35 35.90
C ARG A 696 -15.77 49.57 35.09
N LEU A 697 -16.47 49.80 34.01
CA LEU A 697 -16.20 50.92 33.07
C LEU A 697 -16.89 52.22 33.56
N TYR A 698 -16.26 53.32 33.27
CA TYR A 698 -16.93 54.64 33.32
C TYR A 698 -17.85 54.83 32.09
N GLU A 699 -18.76 55.74 32.17
CA GLU A 699 -19.70 56.04 31.08
C GLU A 699 -18.93 56.41 29.79
N GLY A 700 -19.24 55.74 28.70
CA GLY A 700 -18.60 55.95 27.39
C GLY A 700 -17.23 55.29 27.23
N ASP A 701 -16.73 54.52 28.23
CA ASP A 701 -15.47 53.78 28.17
C ASP A 701 -15.70 52.35 27.65
N SER A 702 -14.66 51.73 27.18
CA SER A 702 -14.67 50.34 26.71
C SER A 702 -13.30 49.68 26.90
N VAL A 703 -13.29 48.38 27.08
CA VAL A 703 -12.03 47.61 27.10
C VAL A 703 -11.38 47.56 25.69
N ILE A 704 -10.04 47.70 25.64
CA ILE A 704 -9.29 47.67 24.36
C ILE A 704 -8.35 46.47 24.25
N GLY A 705 -8.11 45.77 25.33
CA GLY A 705 -7.25 44.56 25.31
C GLY A 705 -6.87 44.12 26.72
N ALA A 706 -6.28 42.95 26.78
CA ALA A 706 -5.73 42.35 27.98
C ALA A 706 -4.36 41.74 27.74
N THR A 707 -3.56 41.60 28.80
CA THR A 707 -2.25 40.96 28.72
C THR A 707 -1.93 40.23 30.02
N SER A 708 -1.13 39.16 29.98
CA SER A 708 -0.58 38.52 31.16
C SER A 708 0.66 39.29 31.65
N CYS A 709 0.91 39.26 32.95
CA CYS A 709 2.04 39.94 33.58
C CYS A 709 3.35 39.16 33.54
N ARG A 710 3.59 38.38 32.47
CA ARG A 710 4.83 37.55 32.33
C ARG A 710 6.10 38.36 32.08
N LYS A 711 5.98 39.58 31.59
CA LYS A 711 7.05 40.48 31.28
C LYS A 711 7.10 41.71 32.22
N PRO A 712 8.27 42.35 32.42
CA PRO A 712 8.42 43.33 33.49
C PRO A 712 7.71 44.66 33.28
N THR A 713 7.39 45.03 32.00
CA THR A 713 6.81 46.34 31.71
C THR A 713 5.57 46.22 30.84
N LEU A 714 4.60 47.12 31.08
CA LEU A 714 3.42 47.31 30.23
C LEU A 714 3.68 48.45 29.26
N LEU A 715 3.67 48.12 27.96
CA LEU A 715 3.65 49.07 26.86
C LEU A 715 2.20 49.54 26.68
N THR A 716 1.99 50.84 26.57
CA THR A 716 0.72 51.45 26.21
C THR A 716 0.89 52.42 25.06
N ILE A 717 0.07 52.33 24.03
CA ILE A 717 0.14 53.18 22.84
C ILE A 717 -1.22 53.84 22.63
N THR A 718 -1.17 55.14 22.25
CA THR A 718 -2.34 55.98 22.02
C THR A 718 -2.51 56.39 20.54
N GLU A 719 -3.73 56.76 20.14
CA GLU A 719 -4.07 56.97 18.73
C GLU A 719 -3.30 58.11 18.05
N ASN A 720 -2.76 59.08 18.83
CA ASN A 720 -1.98 60.17 18.30
C ASN A 720 -0.45 59.92 18.28
N GLY A 721 -0.02 58.62 18.42
CA GLY A 721 1.36 58.21 18.29
C GLY A 721 2.22 58.42 19.52
N TYR A 722 1.59 58.65 20.68
CA TYR A 722 2.29 58.71 21.98
C TYR A 722 2.12 57.37 22.70
N GLY A 723 3.06 57.08 23.60
CA GLY A 723 3.03 55.92 24.42
C GLY A 723 4.17 55.84 25.41
N LYS A 724 4.21 54.78 26.19
CA LYS A 724 5.23 54.59 27.21
C LYS A 724 5.29 53.12 27.63
N ARG A 725 6.38 52.77 28.32
CA ARG A 725 6.46 51.55 29.12
C ARG A 725 6.32 51.93 30.59
N THR A 726 5.56 51.13 31.36
CA THR A 726 5.41 51.33 32.84
C THR A 726 5.72 50.02 33.53
N PRO A 727 6.55 49.99 34.58
CA PRO A 727 6.74 48.77 35.38
C PRO A 727 5.43 48.16 35.82
N ILE A 728 5.26 46.85 35.66
CA ILE A 728 4.03 46.14 36.06
C ILE A 728 3.78 46.26 37.57
N GLU A 729 4.81 46.42 38.37
CA GLU A 729 4.74 46.63 39.81
C GLU A 729 3.99 47.90 40.22
N GLU A 730 4.00 48.94 39.37
CA GLU A 730 3.19 50.13 39.61
C GLU A 730 1.69 49.92 39.55
N TYR A 731 1.25 48.84 38.98
CA TYR A 731 -0.17 48.42 38.98
C TYR A 731 -0.39 47.50 40.16
N ARG A 732 -0.96 48.03 41.24
CA ARG A 732 -1.28 47.22 42.40
C ARG A 732 -2.27 46.10 42.04
N THR A 733 -2.03 44.89 42.51
CA THR A 733 -3.02 43.80 42.38
C THR A 733 -4.26 44.14 43.19
N GLN A 734 -5.44 44.01 42.57
CA GLN A 734 -6.75 44.34 43.14
C GLN A 734 -7.67 43.13 42.92
N ALA A 735 -8.77 43.12 43.67
CA ALA A 735 -9.86 42.21 43.33
C ALA A 735 -10.51 42.65 42.01
N ARG A 736 -10.90 41.67 41.18
CA ARG A 736 -11.62 41.93 39.91
C ARG A 736 -12.88 42.78 40.14
N GLY A 737 -13.35 43.49 39.11
CA GLY A 737 -14.61 44.24 39.13
C GLY A 737 -14.50 45.62 39.84
N GLY A 738 -13.25 46.13 40.04
CA GLY A 738 -13.00 47.55 40.40
C GLY A 738 -12.95 48.43 39.13
N HIS A 739 -12.80 49.75 39.32
CA HIS A 739 -12.57 50.72 38.25
C HIS A 739 -11.13 50.80 37.79
N GLY A 740 -10.19 50.04 38.44
CA GLY A 740 -8.78 50.10 38.14
C GLY A 740 -8.07 51.36 38.61
N VAL A 741 -6.94 51.64 37.97
CA VAL A 741 -6.08 52.83 38.24
C VAL A 741 -5.75 53.45 36.89
N ILE A 742 -5.36 54.75 36.92
CA ILE A 742 -4.94 55.46 35.71
C ILE A 742 -3.68 54.75 35.17
N ASN A 743 -3.75 54.31 33.95
CA ASN A 743 -2.64 53.75 33.18
C ASN A 743 -1.91 54.84 32.44
N ILE A 744 -2.61 55.64 31.63
CA ILE A 744 -2.06 56.78 30.88
C ILE A 744 -3.11 57.90 30.83
N LYS A 745 -2.64 59.14 30.84
CA LYS A 745 -3.51 60.30 30.60
C LYS A 745 -3.85 60.43 29.12
N THR A 746 -5.12 60.32 28.77
CA THR A 746 -5.61 60.40 27.39
C THR A 746 -5.99 61.79 26.94
N GLU A 747 -6.04 62.74 27.84
CA GLU A 747 -6.39 64.10 27.57
C GLU A 747 -5.31 64.87 26.78
N GLY A 748 -5.71 65.84 25.98
CA GLY A 748 -4.82 66.71 25.24
C GLY A 748 -4.21 66.03 24.02
N ARG A 749 -2.90 65.86 23.96
CA ARG A 749 -2.12 65.41 22.79
C ARG A 749 -2.23 63.92 22.49
N ASN A 750 -2.61 63.13 23.47
CA ASN A 750 -2.52 61.66 23.36
C ASN A 750 -3.67 61.01 22.54
N GLY A 751 -4.90 61.47 22.76
CA GLY A 751 -6.05 60.73 22.29
C GLY A 751 -6.26 59.42 23.01
N ASN A 752 -7.17 58.57 22.54
CA ASN A 752 -7.53 57.32 23.17
C ASN A 752 -6.43 56.28 23.12
N VAL A 753 -6.45 55.31 24.07
CA VAL A 753 -5.55 54.14 24.02
C VAL A 753 -5.97 53.22 22.86
N VAL A 754 -4.99 52.81 22.09
CA VAL A 754 -5.17 51.86 20.98
C VAL A 754 -4.93 50.43 21.44
N GLY A 755 -3.99 50.20 22.39
CA GLY A 755 -3.76 48.88 22.92
C GLY A 755 -2.64 48.85 23.96
N ILE A 756 -2.51 47.70 24.62
CA ILE A 756 -1.49 47.41 25.61
C ILE A 756 -0.80 46.08 25.30
N ALA A 757 0.45 45.94 25.71
CA ALA A 757 1.15 44.65 25.70
C ALA A 757 2.21 44.58 26.81
N ALA A 758 2.40 43.43 27.42
CA ALA A 758 3.53 43.18 28.30
C ALA A 758 4.80 43.01 27.44
N VAL A 759 5.88 43.76 27.73
CA VAL A 759 7.12 43.78 26.94
C VAL A 759 8.34 43.78 27.84
N ASP A 760 9.46 43.30 27.30
CA ASP A 760 10.78 43.41 27.86
C ASP A 760 11.73 44.20 26.96
N ASN A 761 13.00 44.32 27.30
CA ASN A 761 13.98 45.11 26.54
C ASN A 761 14.43 44.40 25.25
N ASN A 762 14.08 43.11 25.09
CA ASN A 762 14.47 42.29 23.94
C ASN A 762 13.37 42.18 22.88
N ASP A 763 12.24 42.87 23.11
CA ASP A 763 11.16 42.93 22.13
C ASP A 763 11.36 44.15 21.20
N ASP A 764 10.77 44.02 19.99
CA ASP A 764 10.53 45.12 19.08
C ASP A 764 9.03 45.37 18.96
N VAL A 765 8.64 46.61 18.76
CA VAL A 765 7.27 46.96 18.47
C VAL A 765 7.16 47.51 17.06
N ILE A 766 6.21 47.00 16.29
CA ILE A 766 5.83 47.54 14.98
C ILE A 766 4.55 48.34 15.18
N ILE A 767 4.58 49.64 14.88
CA ILE A 767 3.45 50.54 15.03
C ILE A 767 3.03 50.97 13.63
N MET A 768 1.75 51.03 13.39
CA MET A 768 1.16 51.31 12.08
C MET A 768 0.15 52.45 12.14
N SER A 769 0.18 53.34 11.18
CA SER A 769 -0.81 54.43 11.04
C SER A 769 -1.96 54.02 10.13
N THR A 770 -3.07 54.77 10.22
CA THR A 770 -4.22 54.65 9.30
C THR A 770 -3.88 54.99 7.86
N GLY A 771 -2.80 55.75 7.63
CA GLY A 771 -2.28 56.08 6.31
C GLY A 771 -1.29 55.05 5.73
N GLY A 772 -1.13 53.89 6.39
CA GLY A 772 -0.26 52.80 5.91
C GLY A 772 1.25 52.95 6.25
N GLN A 773 1.63 53.98 7.00
CA GLN A 773 2.99 54.10 7.50
C GLN A 773 3.26 53.11 8.61
N SER A 774 4.37 52.40 8.56
CA SER A 774 4.80 51.50 9.63
C SER A 774 6.19 51.85 10.14
N ILE A 775 6.40 51.74 11.44
CA ILE A 775 7.74 51.92 12.08
C ILE A 775 7.98 50.71 13.02
N ARG A 776 9.20 50.19 12.96
CA ARG A 776 9.70 49.17 13.90
C ARG A 776 10.66 49.85 14.86
N ILE A 777 10.42 49.72 16.15
CA ILE A 777 11.18 50.36 17.22
C ILE A 777 11.53 49.27 18.26
N PRO A 778 12.78 49.17 18.68
CA PRO A 778 13.14 48.38 19.85
C PRO A 778 12.40 48.90 21.09
N THR A 779 11.82 48.03 21.88
CA THR A 779 11.10 48.44 23.08
C THR A 779 12.04 49.13 24.07
N ALA A 780 13.36 48.78 24.06
CA ALA A 780 14.41 49.44 24.84
C ALA A 780 14.48 50.97 24.60
N ASP A 781 14.13 51.44 23.41
CA ASP A 781 14.13 52.86 23.05
C ASP A 781 12.90 53.62 23.56
N ILE A 782 11.88 52.91 24.02
CA ILE A 782 10.69 53.50 24.62
C ILE A 782 10.88 53.74 26.10
N SER A 783 10.74 54.99 26.53
CA SER A 783 10.98 55.41 27.90
C SER A 783 10.09 54.67 28.91
N VAL A 784 10.72 54.20 30.00
CA VAL A 784 10.04 53.62 31.17
C VAL A 784 9.67 54.77 32.10
N ILE A 785 8.38 55.00 32.26
CA ILE A 785 7.84 56.14 33.07
C ILE A 785 6.57 55.71 33.78
N GLY A 786 6.29 56.44 34.88
CA GLY A 786 5.17 56.15 35.77
C GLY A 786 3.82 56.21 35.09
N ARG A 787 2.84 55.49 35.63
CA ARG A 787 1.49 55.28 35.04
C ARG A 787 0.69 56.55 34.90
N ASN A 788 0.74 57.53 35.82
CA ASN A 788 -0.06 58.73 35.74
C ASN A 788 0.59 59.86 34.91
N THR A 789 1.03 59.53 33.69
CA THR A 789 1.75 60.40 32.76
C THR A 789 1.13 60.35 31.34
N GLN A 790 1.56 61.30 30.46
CA GLN A 790 1.12 61.31 29.05
C GLN A 790 2.06 60.50 28.13
N GLY A 791 3.14 59.97 28.60
CA GLY A 791 4.11 59.26 27.77
C GLY A 791 4.93 60.16 26.83
N VAL A 792 5.65 59.53 25.93
CA VAL A 792 6.55 60.16 24.92
C VAL A 792 6.01 59.88 23.52
N ARG A 793 6.45 60.67 22.56
CA ARG A 793 6.11 60.43 21.14
C ARG A 793 6.89 59.26 20.62
N ILE A 794 6.17 58.21 20.15
CA ILE A 794 6.79 56.97 19.63
C ILE A 794 6.83 57.04 18.09
N ILE A 795 5.76 57.57 17.45
CA ILE A 795 5.70 57.73 15.99
C ILE A 795 5.24 59.15 15.64
N ARG A 796 5.81 59.69 14.55
CA ARG A 796 5.29 60.91 13.94
C ARG A 796 4.24 60.55 12.89
N LEU A 797 3.03 61.00 13.07
CA LEU A 797 1.92 60.80 12.14
C LEU A 797 1.75 62.06 11.28
N ASN A 798 1.27 61.89 10.05
CA ASN A 798 0.84 63.02 9.20
C ASN A 798 -0.45 63.62 9.74
N GLU A 799 -0.78 64.78 9.25
CA GLU A 799 -1.99 65.51 9.66
C GLU A 799 -3.26 64.69 9.35
N GLY A 800 -4.07 64.43 10.35
CA GLY A 800 -5.26 63.60 10.23
C GLY A 800 -5.06 62.08 10.39
N GLU A 801 -3.83 61.63 10.43
CA GLU A 801 -3.54 60.20 10.64
C GLU A 801 -3.59 59.81 12.14
N LYS A 802 -3.96 58.55 12.41
CA LYS A 802 -3.95 57.96 13.72
C LYS A 802 -3.18 56.65 13.72
N VAL A 803 -2.74 56.16 14.89
CA VAL A 803 -2.27 54.82 15.03
C VAL A 803 -3.43 53.84 14.83
N ALA A 804 -3.32 52.99 13.85
CA ALA A 804 -4.30 51.92 13.54
C ALA A 804 -4.17 50.71 14.43
N GLY A 805 -2.92 50.38 14.83
CA GLY A 805 -2.60 49.26 15.68
C GLY A 805 -1.09 49.09 15.88
N PHE A 806 -0.71 48.12 16.69
CA PHE A 806 0.68 47.75 16.87
C PHE A 806 0.78 46.25 17.12
N ALA A 807 1.95 45.70 16.84
CA ALA A 807 2.30 44.33 17.14
C ALA A 807 3.65 44.29 17.88
N VAL A 808 3.76 43.43 18.89
CA VAL A 808 5.01 43.15 19.58
C VAL A 808 5.65 41.93 18.91
N VAL A 809 6.88 42.11 18.41
CA VAL A 809 7.65 41.06 17.76
C VAL A 809 8.90 40.85 18.63
N ARG A 810 9.27 39.60 18.92
CA ARG A 810 10.54 39.34 19.57
C ARG A 810 11.70 39.79 18.68
N SER A 811 12.72 40.37 19.28
CA SER A 811 13.92 40.74 18.52
C SER A 811 14.55 39.51 17.90
N GLU A 812 15.12 39.66 16.70
CA GLU A 812 15.71 38.55 15.93
C GLU A 812 16.80 37.79 16.73
N LYS A 813 17.50 38.45 17.65
CA LYS A 813 18.51 37.85 18.54
C LYS A 813 17.92 36.84 19.52
N THR A 814 16.75 37.12 20.09
CA THR A 814 16.08 36.27 21.09
C THR A 814 15.45 35.04 20.43
N THR A 815 14.99 35.19 19.17
CA THR A 815 14.43 34.08 18.39
C THR A 815 15.50 33.05 18.06
N GLU A 816 16.76 33.42 17.83
CA GLU A 816 17.88 32.50 17.61
C GLU A 816 18.27 31.70 18.87
N GLU A 817 18.32 32.37 20.02
CA GLU A 817 18.70 31.76 21.29
C GLU A 817 17.59 30.80 21.78
N GLU A 818 16.32 31.08 21.50
CA GLU A 818 15.20 30.21 21.83
C GLU A 818 15.03 29.07 20.85
N VAL A 819 15.24 29.30 19.54
CA VAL A 819 15.30 28.23 18.54
C VAL A 819 16.46 27.28 18.83
N ALA A 820 17.58 27.80 19.30
CA ALA A 820 18.70 26.96 19.74
C ALA A 820 18.38 26.19 21.02
N LYS A 821 17.69 26.80 22.02
CA LYS A 821 17.24 26.12 23.23
C LYS A 821 16.10 25.14 22.99
N GLU A 822 15.12 25.47 22.15
CA GLU A 822 14.07 24.54 21.75
C GLU A 822 14.61 23.40 20.86
N ALA A 823 15.67 23.63 20.10
CA ALA A 823 16.39 22.59 19.39
C ALA A 823 17.13 21.65 20.35
N GLU A 824 17.74 22.18 21.40
CA GLU A 824 18.37 21.38 22.48
C GLU A 824 17.34 20.62 23.32
N GLU A 825 16.14 21.17 23.59
CA GLU A 825 15.05 20.46 24.28
C GLU A 825 14.37 19.39 23.41
N ILE A 826 14.49 19.47 22.08
CA ILE A 826 13.97 18.47 21.13
C ILE A 826 14.95 17.29 20.95
N GLU A 827 16.22 17.44 21.28
CA GLU A 827 17.24 16.39 21.18
C GLU A 827 17.27 15.41 22.36
N VAL A 828 16.44 15.53 23.39
CA VAL A 828 16.41 14.56 24.49
C VAL A 828 14.97 14.15 24.83
N PRO A 829 14.56 12.95 24.35
CA PRO A 829 14.48 11.83 25.25
C PRO A 829 15.18 10.57 24.68
N SER A 830 16.45 10.41 24.92
CA SER A 830 17.03 9.09 24.98
C SER A 830 16.54 8.44 26.28
N THR A 831 15.44 7.72 26.23
CA THR A 831 15.12 6.72 27.25
C THR A 831 16.24 5.69 27.24
N LYS A 832 17.17 5.84 28.14
CA LYS A 832 17.97 4.72 28.61
C LYS A 832 17.04 3.75 29.33
N SER A 833 16.49 2.80 28.60
CA SER A 833 16.04 1.57 29.19
C SER A 833 17.23 0.63 29.24
N ASP A 834 17.67 0.30 30.44
CA ASP A 834 18.66 -0.72 30.71
C ASP A 834 18.18 -2.08 30.13
N VAL A 835 18.70 -2.43 28.96
CA VAL A 835 18.82 -3.82 28.53
C VAL A 835 20.30 -4.10 28.32
N LYS A 836 20.96 -4.55 29.39
CA LYS A 836 22.24 -5.24 29.30
C LYS A 836 21.99 -6.58 28.57
N GLY A 837 22.10 -6.59 27.26
CA GLY A 837 22.32 -7.75 26.43
C GLY A 837 23.61 -7.48 25.66
N ALA A 838 24.69 -8.13 26.07
CA ALA A 838 26.00 -7.96 25.45
C ALA A 838 25.95 -8.36 23.97
N ILE A 839 26.14 -7.41 23.09
CA ILE A 839 26.41 -7.66 21.67
C ILE A 839 27.89 -8.06 21.60
N LYS A 840 28.14 -9.35 21.29
CA LYS A 840 29.49 -9.88 21.09
C LYS A 840 30.13 -9.25 19.85
N THR A 841 31.38 -8.90 19.96
CA THR A 841 32.16 -8.33 18.85
C THR A 841 32.48 -9.40 17.79
N PRO A 842 32.76 -9.02 16.52
CA PRO A 842 33.11 -9.99 15.48
C PRO A 842 34.34 -10.85 15.76
N GLU A 843 35.21 -10.44 16.71
CA GLU A 843 36.36 -11.21 17.18
C GLU A 843 35.98 -12.31 18.20
N GLU A 844 34.95 -12.03 19.02
CA GLU A 844 34.43 -13.02 19.97
C GLU A 844 33.62 -14.14 19.30
N ILE A 845 32.95 -13.82 18.18
CA ILE A 845 32.22 -14.79 17.36
C ILE A 845 33.18 -15.71 16.62
N LYS A 846 34.32 -15.22 16.16
CA LYS A 846 35.36 -16.04 15.54
C LYS A 846 36.03 -16.98 16.51
N ALA A 847 36.26 -16.57 17.76
CA ALA A 847 36.85 -17.40 18.78
C ALA A 847 35.93 -18.58 19.17
N GLU A 848 34.59 -18.37 19.26
CA GLU A 848 33.65 -19.46 19.53
C GLU A 848 33.46 -20.44 18.37
N GLU A 849 33.66 -19.97 17.11
CA GLU A 849 33.64 -20.86 15.93
C GLU A 849 34.90 -21.71 15.79
N GLU A 850 36.03 -21.21 16.28
CA GLU A 850 37.28 -21.98 16.32
C GLU A 850 37.30 -23.02 17.49
N GLU A 851 36.69 -22.70 18.63
CA GLU A 851 36.53 -23.64 19.75
C GLU A 851 35.54 -24.79 19.43
N LYS A 852 34.46 -24.51 18.71
CA LYS A 852 33.52 -25.54 18.25
C LYS A 852 34.04 -26.45 17.12
N LYS A 853 35.17 -26.11 16.51
CA LYS A 853 35.85 -26.97 15.53
C LYS A 853 36.95 -27.80 16.14
N ALA A 854 37.27 -27.60 17.42
CA ALA A 854 38.29 -28.35 18.18
C ALA A 854 37.70 -29.39 19.16
N GLU A 855 36.34 -29.38 19.39
CA GLU A 855 35.57 -30.49 19.97
C GLU A 855 34.89 -31.30 18.82
#